data_0f8d95c398636a64501b4080618232b7
#
_entry.id   0f8d95c398636a64501b4080618232b7
#
_cell.length_a   1.000
_cell.length_b   1.000
_cell.length_c   1.000
_cell.angle_alpha   90.00
_cell.angle_beta   90.00
_cell.angle_gamma   90.00
#
_symmetry.space_group_name_H-M   'P 1'
#
loop_
_entity.id
_entity.type
_entity.pdbx_description
1 polymer ?
#
loop_
_entity_poly.entity_id
_entity_poly.type
_entity_poly.pdbx_seq_one_letter_code
_entity_poly.pdbx_strand_id
1 'polypeptide(L)'
;MRPWLRMLFVSLLAFLVLAGSLAYAQEVGRIAGTVTAKRDGSPLSFANVLVMGTGLGTFVKDNGGFAIEGVPVGTYTVKVMMMGYAAETKENVVVRANSTTELAIQLSETVVVELPVTQVTAEKPIIDADKTGSRRDIDMEDTAVRSINTVEEAIAAQAGVVLEGGEIHIRGGRSGEVKQFVDGIQISDAFVGNTGLEVSLSSLSEIEVLSGGFDAEYGNVQSGIINLKTREGGPKYSGVVKYMTDDYGSPDKTYFNFDNLSLGFGGPLISRNLRFFASAEVVFSDTYLKTLEPRPQKELWGFIKFRERQTNNYSLQGKATYLFSGMKKLAVEFLGSGDKFDFYHHAFSRVGYWSDIEKHWWFEPLDSTYSLYYGPAHTPNVENNHNSIKMVWNHTLSPSTFYTMRLGRYSTLHEEVVLNKRPDEYVTPSANDRLDPENRFYVVAGDYPHWQHYESVMWTGKGDMTIQRNTTHQIKFGLETNIYQLDMTDMLYPDIDNPTGIYTDIYNFNCWQLSSFLQDRITFEGMNVRAGLRFDLFDPGRKAVESYNRYLLLTGFPGEDAGFFKRTEWQVSPRLGVSYPISERDALYFNYGRFYQIPRLEVMFQFLGQTDQGLLPFGNPLMDAETTIMYEVGVQHQFTGTLVGDVAMFYKDIFGLTGTLPGDLVEGSPFQELYGPTATPVVYTNLDYGSVRGIEFKLTKRFSRRFSGSVTYTFSKATGSSSNELQGSNVVGGGLDRAPITELPLDWDRNHVISTNLYISEPGLWGCNIDWSYSTGRPFTPVLPREREVRAALINSERLDARSTVNIKADKRWRIGGQEVSLFMEGRNVLDRRNIANLTPGSWPGGEGNYSSYYTTEKKLGGAYDEGELLGLPEVIYVPLNDPRVYSTPRNFRVGISFDW
;
A
#
# COMPACT_ATOMS: atom_id res chain seq x y z
N MET A 1 -17.24 31.93 -6.49
CA MET A 1 -16.09 30.99 -6.59
C MET A 1 -15.65 30.65 -5.18
N ARG A 2 -15.74 29.38 -4.81
CA ARG A 2 -15.38 28.88 -3.45
C ARG A 2 -13.89 29.11 -3.17
N PRO A 3 -13.45 29.39 -1.94
CA PRO A 3 -12.07 29.80 -1.60
C PRO A 3 -11.00 28.82 -2.08
N TRP A 4 -11.28 27.54 -2.15
CA TRP A 4 -10.35 26.51 -2.62
C TRP A 4 -10.03 26.56 -4.11
N LEU A 5 -11.00 27.02 -4.95
CA LEU A 5 -10.78 27.27 -6.39
C LEU A 5 -9.82 28.45 -6.61
N ARG A 6 -9.84 29.43 -5.72
CA ARG A 6 -8.89 30.56 -5.75
C ARG A 6 -7.48 30.10 -5.37
N MET A 7 -7.33 29.24 -4.38
CA MET A 7 -6.03 28.67 -4.01
C MET A 7 -5.47 27.78 -5.12
N LEU A 8 -6.31 26.94 -5.75
CA LEU A 8 -5.92 26.09 -6.87
C LEU A 8 -5.45 26.93 -8.06
N PHE A 9 -6.16 28.01 -8.37
CA PHE A 9 -5.82 28.92 -9.46
C PHE A 9 -4.52 29.68 -9.16
N VAL A 10 -4.31 30.12 -7.93
CA VAL A 10 -3.10 30.83 -7.50
C VAL A 10 -1.89 29.89 -7.49
N SER A 11 -2.04 28.65 -7.00
CA SER A 11 -0.97 27.64 -7.00
C SER A 11 -0.61 27.21 -8.43
N LEU A 12 -1.60 26.99 -9.28
CA LEU A 12 -1.40 26.65 -10.69
C LEU A 12 -0.79 27.82 -11.47
N LEU A 13 -1.24 29.05 -11.21
CA LEU A 13 -0.72 30.26 -11.84
C LEU A 13 0.71 30.57 -11.38
N ALA A 14 1.02 30.42 -10.09
CA ALA A 14 2.37 30.55 -9.55
C ALA A 14 3.33 29.53 -10.15
N PHE A 15 2.86 28.28 -10.32
CA PHE A 15 3.65 27.22 -10.95
C PHE A 15 3.85 27.45 -12.44
N LEU A 16 2.82 27.92 -13.17
CA LEU A 16 2.88 28.28 -14.59
C LEU A 16 3.77 29.52 -14.86
N VAL A 17 3.72 30.53 -13.99
CA VAL A 17 4.56 31.73 -14.11
C VAL A 17 6.04 31.42 -13.86
N LEU A 18 6.34 30.52 -12.91
CA LEU A 18 7.70 30.03 -12.66
C LEU A 18 8.22 29.12 -13.78
N ALA A 19 7.32 28.40 -14.49
CA ALA A 19 7.68 27.49 -15.58
C ALA A 19 7.81 28.20 -16.96
N GLY A 20 7.16 29.34 -17.13
CA GLY A 20 6.94 29.99 -18.43
C GLY A 20 8.12 30.79 -19.00
N SER A 21 9.27 30.87 -18.34
CA SER A 21 10.41 31.63 -18.86
C SER A 21 11.43 30.72 -19.56
N LEU A 22 11.47 30.91 -20.92
CA LEU A 22 12.52 30.50 -21.87
C LEU A 22 12.29 29.21 -22.67
N ALA A 23 11.47 29.28 -23.71
CA ALA A 23 11.65 28.45 -24.90
C ALA A 23 12.61 29.14 -25.87
N TYR A 24 13.88 28.74 -25.93
CA TYR A 24 14.77 29.05 -27.05
C TYR A 24 14.68 27.90 -28.05
N ALA A 25 14.40 28.17 -29.30
CA ALA A 25 14.54 27.19 -30.38
C ALA A 25 16.02 26.78 -30.46
N GLN A 26 16.32 25.55 -30.14
CA GLN A 26 17.66 24.97 -30.19
C GLN A 26 17.86 24.37 -31.59
N GLU A 27 18.95 24.78 -32.28
CA GLU A 27 19.32 24.14 -33.55
C GLU A 27 19.73 22.68 -33.31
N VAL A 28 19.23 21.76 -34.15
CA VAL A 28 19.45 20.33 -34.00
C VAL A 28 20.10 19.69 -35.23
N GLY A 29 20.85 18.62 -35.04
CA GLY A 29 21.38 17.76 -36.07
C GLY A 29 21.00 16.30 -35.85
N ARG A 30 21.66 15.38 -36.55
CA ARG A 30 21.44 13.92 -36.51
C ARG A 30 22.74 13.18 -36.32
N ILE A 31 22.71 12.07 -35.55
CA ILE A 31 23.80 11.09 -35.46
C ILE A 31 23.28 9.77 -36.04
N ALA A 32 23.97 9.21 -37.03
CA ALA A 32 23.64 7.91 -37.60
C ALA A 32 24.89 7.03 -37.70
N GLY A 33 24.72 5.73 -37.90
CA GLY A 33 25.89 4.85 -38.04
C GLY A 33 25.56 3.38 -37.96
N THR A 34 26.62 2.58 -37.76
CA THR A 34 26.51 1.13 -37.64
C THR A 34 27.24 0.62 -36.42
N VAL A 35 26.69 -0.45 -35.81
CA VAL A 35 27.33 -1.19 -34.69
C VAL A 35 27.55 -2.64 -35.11
N THR A 36 28.78 -3.10 -35.02
CA THR A 36 29.16 -4.45 -35.40
C THR A 36 30.04 -5.13 -34.36
N ALA A 37 30.10 -6.47 -34.36
CA ALA A 37 31.02 -7.21 -33.52
C ALA A 37 32.45 -7.07 -34.05
N LYS A 38 33.40 -6.80 -33.17
CA LYS A 38 34.80 -6.62 -33.53
C LYS A 38 35.46 -7.90 -34.02
N ARG A 39 34.94 -9.08 -33.61
CA ARG A 39 35.54 -10.40 -33.94
C ARG A 39 35.31 -10.78 -35.39
N ASP A 40 34.12 -10.58 -35.94
CA ASP A 40 33.70 -11.09 -37.21
C ASP A 40 32.97 -10.07 -38.10
N GLY A 41 32.82 -8.84 -37.60
CA GLY A 41 32.10 -7.79 -38.33
C GLY A 41 30.55 -7.97 -38.43
N SER A 42 29.98 -8.97 -37.74
CA SER A 42 28.53 -9.21 -37.80
C SER A 42 27.77 -8.02 -37.19
N PRO A 43 26.61 -7.65 -37.75
CA PRO A 43 25.79 -6.57 -37.22
C PRO A 43 25.25 -6.93 -35.82
N LEU A 44 25.33 -5.99 -34.89
CA LEU A 44 24.84 -6.15 -33.53
C LEU A 44 23.50 -5.43 -33.35
N SER A 45 22.41 -6.14 -33.64
CA SER A 45 21.05 -5.64 -33.39
C SER A 45 20.78 -5.50 -31.89
N PHE A 46 19.93 -4.53 -31.54
CA PHE A 46 19.51 -4.22 -30.16
C PHE A 46 20.62 -3.65 -29.26
N ALA A 47 21.79 -3.31 -29.74
CA ALA A 47 22.71 -2.50 -28.98
C ALA A 47 22.08 -1.13 -28.69
N ASN A 48 22.25 -0.64 -27.48
CA ASN A 48 21.76 0.68 -27.07
C ASN A 48 22.82 1.73 -27.38
N VAL A 49 22.45 2.76 -28.13
CA VAL A 49 23.30 3.90 -28.48
C VAL A 49 22.78 5.14 -27.76
N LEU A 50 23.62 5.74 -26.92
CA LEU A 50 23.25 6.89 -26.08
C LEU A 50 24.16 8.09 -26.39
N VAL A 51 23.57 9.29 -26.49
CA VAL A 51 24.31 10.55 -26.58
C VAL A 51 24.39 11.14 -25.17
N MET A 52 25.58 11.03 -24.59
CA MET A 52 25.80 11.44 -23.19
C MET A 52 25.54 12.93 -22.98
N GLY A 53 24.83 13.27 -21.91
CA GLY A 53 24.46 14.63 -21.55
C GLY A 53 23.23 15.20 -22.28
N THR A 54 22.53 14.41 -23.10
CA THR A 54 21.34 14.90 -23.84
C THR A 54 20.06 14.11 -23.53
N GLY A 55 20.16 12.95 -22.90
CA GLY A 55 19.02 12.03 -22.74
C GLY A 55 18.53 11.37 -24.04
N LEU A 56 19.20 11.62 -25.18
CA LEU A 56 18.85 11.05 -26.48
C LEU A 56 19.58 9.74 -26.72
N GLY A 57 18.85 8.75 -27.24
CA GLY A 57 19.41 7.45 -27.58
C GLY A 57 18.49 6.66 -28.50
N THR A 58 18.99 5.55 -29.03
CA THR A 58 18.24 4.63 -29.89
C THR A 58 18.77 3.22 -29.77
N PHE A 59 17.99 2.26 -30.23
CA PHE A 59 18.44 0.90 -30.43
C PHE A 59 18.92 0.67 -31.87
N VAL A 60 19.92 -0.17 -31.99
CA VAL A 60 20.46 -0.60 -33.27
C VAL A 60 19.47 -1.56 -33.93
N LYS A 61 19.17 -1.34 -35.23
CA LYS A 61 18.28 -2.16 -36.05
C LYS A 61 18.93 -3.50 -36.41
N ASP A 62 18.14 -4.44 -36.99
CA ASP A 62 18.61 -5.78 -37.36
C ASP A 62 19.79 -5.78 -38.34
N ASN A 63 19.91 -4.76 -39.17
CA ASN A 63 21.02 -4.58 -40.12
C ASN A 63 22.27 -3.94 -39.47
N GLY A 64 22.28 -3.76 -38.16
CA GLY A 64 23.37 -3.10 -37.44
C GLY A 64 23.33 -1.56 -37.51
N GLY A 65 22.36 -0.95 -38.18
CA GLY A 65 22.25 0.50 -38.34
C GLY A 65 21.48 1.18 -37.19
N PHE A 66 21.84 2.42 -36.91
CA PHE A 66 21.10 3.27 -35.96
C PHE A 66 21.02 4.71 -36.47
N ALA A 67 20.04 5.47 -35.93
CA ALA A 67 19.89 6.90 -36.17
C ALA A 67 19.26 7.58 -34.97
N ILE A 68 19.83 8.69 -34.51
CA ILE A 68 19.34 9.55 -33.43
C ILE A 68 19.06 10.93 -34.03
N GLU A 69 17.78 11.29 -34.08
CA GLU A 69 17.33 12.59 -34.60
C GLU A 69 17.26 13.62 -33.45
N GLY A 70 17.22 14.90 -33.83
CA GLY A 70 16.96 15.97 -32.86
C GLY A 70 18.09 16.23 -31.86
N VAL A 71 19.33 15.84 -32.15
CA VAL A 71 20.48 16.10 -31.28
C VAL A 71 20.87 17.57 -31.36
N PRO A 72 20.89 18.33 -30.25
CA PRO A 72 21.29 19.73 -30.24
C PRO A 72 22.70 19.91 -30.83
N VAL A 73 22.96 21.05 -31.43
CA VAL A 73 24.30 21.38 -31.92
C VAL A 73 25.29 21.44 -30.79
N GLY A 74 26.39 20.67 -30.91
CA GLY A 74 27.40 20.55 -29.85
C GLY A 74 28.42 19.44 -30.09
N THR A 75 29.28 19.23 -29.14
CA THR A 75 30.24 18.13 -29.14
C THR A 75 29.85 17.16 -28.03
N TYR A 76 29.63 15.90 -28.38
CA TYR A 76 29.10 14.90 -27.49
C TYR A 76 30.00 13.66 -27.36
N THR A 77 29.72 12.90 -26.35
CA THR A 77 30.24 11.56 -26.18
C THR A 77 29.12 10.57 -26.48
N VAL A 78 29.33 9.68 -27.45
CA VAL A 78 28.35 8.63 -27.80
C VAL A 78 28.80 7.32 -27.17
N LYS A 79 27.96 6.69 -26.39
CA LYS A 79 28.19 5.42 -25.73
C LYS A 79 27.30 4.34 -26.30
N VAL A 80 27.91 3.20 -26.64
CA VAL A 80 27.17 2.03 -27.16
C VAL A 80 27.36 0.88 -26.20
N MET A 81 26.25 0.25 -25.83
CA MET A 81 26.19 -0.85 -24.89
C MET A 81 25.34 -1.98 -25.45
N MET A 82 25.81 -3.21 -25.23
CA MET A 82 25.03 -4.42 -25.55
C MET A 82 25.38 -5.51 -24.54
N MET A 83 24.38 -6.30 -24.16
CA MET A 83 24.60 -7.44 -23.26
C MET A 83 25.55 -8.45 -23.90
N GLY A 84 26.58 -8.86 -23.18
CA GLY A 84 27.61 -9.77 -23.69
C GLY A 84 28.79 -9.07 -24.41
N TYR A 85 28.76 -7.72 -24.54
CA TYR A 85 29.81 -6.93 -25.17
C TYR A 85 30.34 -5.84 -24.24
N ALA A 86 31.62 -5.51 -24.36
CA ALA A 86 32.19 -4.35 -23.69
C ALA A 86 31.61 -3.07 -24.26
N ALA A 87 31.16 -2.18 -23.38
CA ALA A 87 30.68 -0.87 -23.81
C ALA A 87 31.76 -0.08 -24.51
N GLU A 88 31.43 0.50 -25.65
CA GLU A 88 32.35 1.36 -26.41
C GLU A 88 31.91 2.81 -26.32
N THR A 89 32.87 3.73 -26.18
CA THR A 89 32.58 5.16 -26.04
C THR A 89 33.35 5.91 -27.12
N LYS A 90 32.59 6.74 -27.91
CA LYS A 90 33.21 7.64 -28.89
C LYS A 90 33.09 9.08 -28.37
N GLU A 91 34.25 9.64 -28.04
CA GLU A 91 34.32 11.03 -27.59
C GLU A 91 34.49 12.00 -28.77
N ASN A 92 34.18 13.28 -28.51
CA ASN A 92 34.31 14.38 -29.46
C ASN A 92 33.46 14.22 -30.74
N VAL A 93 32.28 13.68 -30.63
CA VAL A 93 31.30 13.58 -31.74
C VAL A 93 30.66 14.95 -31.93
N VAL A 94 31.00 15.63 -33.04
CA VAL A 94 30.54 16.98 -33.35
C VAL A 94 29.21 16.87 -34.12
N VAL A 95 28.16 17.46 -33.56
CA VAL A 95 26.84 17.58 -34.22
C VAL A 95 26.66 19.02 -34.69
N ARG A 96 26.33 19.15 -35.98
CA ARG A 96 26.06 20.45 -36.62
C ARG A 96 24.61 20.55 -37.04
N ALA A 97 24.08 21.77 -37.07
CA ALA A 97 22.70 22.03 -37.47
C ALA A 97 22.39 21.43 -38.86
N ASN A 98 21.24 20.76 -38.96
CA ASN A 98 20.72 20.14 -40.21
C ASN A 98 21.70 19.20 -40.93
N SER A 99 22.62 18.56 -40.19
CA SER A 99 23.66 17.69 -40.71
C SER A 99 23.64 16.33 -39.99
N THR A 100 24.00 15.26 -40.70
CA THR A 100 24.17 13.92 -40.14
C THR A 100 25.64 13.66 -39.84
N THR A 101 25.95 13.27 -38.59
CA THR A 101 27.27 12.79 -38.19
C THR A 101 27.26 11.26 -38.23
N GLU A 102 28.09 10.66 -39.09
CA GLU A 102 28.19 9.21 -39.30
C GLU A 102 29.18 8.57 -38.34
N LEU A 103 28.80 7.46 -37.67
CA LEU A 103 29.62 6.70 -36.75
C LEU A 103 29.67 5.22 -37.10
N ALA A 104 30.87 4.65 -37.14
CA ALA A 104 31.09 3.20 -37.21
C ALA A 104 31.66 2.74 -35.85
N ILE A 105 30.92 1.86 -35.16
CA ILE A 105 31.27 1.42 -33.81
C ILE A 105 31.39 -0.10 -33.79
N GLN A 106 32.48 -0.60 -33.20
CA GLN A 106 32.75 -2.04 -33.07
C GLN A 106 32.79 -2.41 -31.60
N LEU A 107 31.92 -3.32 -31.16
CA LEU A 107 31.94 -3.84 -29.81
C LEU A 107 32.76 -5.12 -29.69
N SER A 108 33.57 -5.21 -28.65
CA SER A 108 34.32 -6.42 -28.32
C SER A 108 33.48 -7.33 -27.42
N GLU A 109 33.47 -8.64 -27.71
CA GLU A 109 32.85 -9.61 -26.79
C GLU A 109 33.52 -9.54 -25.43
N THR A 110 32.74 -9.50 -24.36
CA THR A 110 33.26 -9.43 -23.00
C THR A 110 33.51 -10.84 -22.47
N VAL A 111 34.78 -11.28 -22.50
CA VAL A 111 35.26 -12.22 -21.50
C VAL A 111 35.46 -11.35 -20.24
N VAL A 112 34.69 -11.60 -19.18
CA VAL A 112 34.59 -10.77 -17.98
C VAL A 112 35.95 -10.18 -17.55
N VAL A 113 36.28 -8.98 -18.00
CA VAL A 113 37.30 -8.13 -17.46
C VAL A 113 36.61 -6.93 -16.83
N GLU A 114 36.87 -6.75 -15.56
CA GLU A 114 36.38 -5.66 -14.74
C GLU A 114 36.60 -4.30 -15.41
N LEU A 115 35.54 -3.71 -15.90
CA LEU A 115 35.52 -2.28 -16.15
C LEU A 115 35.05 -1.57 -14.86
N PRO A 116 35.67 -0.44 -14.50
CA PRO A 116 35.12 0.35 -13.40
C PRO A 116 33.64 0.66 -13.72
N VAL A 117 32.79 0.26 -12.80
CA VAL A 117 31.35 0.61 -12.88
C VAL A 117 31.30 2.13 -12.73
N THR A 118 31.40 2.83 -13.83
CA THR A 118 30.87 4.19 -13.90
C THR A 118 29.38 4.03 -13.83
N GLN A 119 28.79 4.39 -12.74
CA GLN A 119 27.34 4.44 -12.57
C GLN A 119 26.85 5.47 -13.61
N VAL A 120 26.44 4.97 -14.77
CA VAL A 120 25.77 5.80 -15.77
C VAL A 120 24.34 5.93 -15.26
N THR A 121 24.07 6.96 -14.52
CA THR A 121 22.75 7.50 -14.34
C THR A 121 22.33 8.11 -15.68
N ALA A 122 21.89 7.28 -16.62
CA ALA A 122 21.12 7.79 -17.73
C ALA A 122 19.85 8.38 -17.12
N GLU A 123 19.66 9.68 -17.23
CA GLU A 123 18.39 10.29 -16.83
C GLU A 123 17.28 9.59 -17.64
N LYS A 124 16.35 8.96 -16.93
CA LYS A 124 15.20 8.31 -17.52
C LYS A 124 14.49 9.32 -18.44
N PRO A 125 14.10 8.98 -19.68
CA PRO A 125 13.35 9.88 -20.54
C PRO A 125 12.19 10.49 -19.77
N ILE A 126 11.88 11.76 -20.01
CA ILE A 126 10.79 12.46 -19.31
C ILE A 126 9.45 11.87 -19.72
N ILE A 127 9.33 11.50 -21.01
CA ILE A 127 8.19 10.79 -21.57
C ILE A 127 8.57 9.32 -21.72
N ASP A 128 7.73 8.43 -21.23
CA ASP A 128 7.82 7.01 -21.48
C ASP A 128 6.92 6.65 -22.67
N ALA A 129 7.52 6.59 -23.87
CA ALA A 129 6.82 6.24 -25.10
C ALA A 129 6.28 4.80 -25.10
N ASP A 130 6.79 3.94 -24.21
CA ASP A 130 6.41 2.54 -24.07
C ASP A 130 5.30 2.33 -23.04
N LYS A 131 4.86 3.39 -22.37
CA LYS A 131 3.87 3.35 -21.32
C LYS A 131 2.48 2.99 -21.86
N THR A 132 1.99 1.82 -21.56
CA THR A 132 0.66 1.33 -21.96
C THR A 132 -0.41 1.43 -20.86
N GLY A 133 -0.11 2.06 -19.73
CA GLY A 133 -1.01 2.24 -18.59
C GLY A 133 -0.40 3.12 -17.51
N SER A 134 -1.15 3.43 -16.47
CA SER A 134 -0.69 4.28 -15.36
C SER A 134 0.31 3.53 -14.46
N ARG A 135 1.57 3.71 -14.78
CA ARG A 135 2.72 3.27 -13.99
C ARG A 135 3.42 4.49 -13.39
N ARG A 136 3.79 4.41 -12.14
CA ARG A 136 4.52 5.45 -11.40
C ARG A 136 5.69 4.83 -10.66
N ASP A 137 6.88 5.26 -11.03
CA ASP A 137 8.11 4.89 -10.34
C ASP A 137 8.44 6.01 -9.34
N ILE A 138 8.61 5.64 -8.08
CA ILE A 138 8.98 6.55 -6.99
C ILE A 138 10.45 6.30 -6.69
N ASP A 139 11.26 7.33 -6.91
CA ASP A 139 12.69 7.29 -6.63
C ASP A 139 12.93 7.49 -5.13
N MET A 140 13.83 6.70 -4.56
CA MET A 140 14.17 6.80 -3.15
C MET A 140 14.99 8.05 -2.82
N GLU A 141 15.73 8.62 -3.77
CA GLU A 141 16.43 9.89 -3.57
C GLU A 141 15.44 11.05 -3.44
N ASP A 142 14.40 11.10 -4.27
CA ASP A 142 13.32 12.07 -4.17
C ASP A 142 12.51 11.90 -2.87
N THR A 143 12.32 10.66 -2.43
CA THR A 143 11.61 10.34 -1.20
C THR A 143 12.39 10.77 0.05
N ALA A 144 13.72 10.61 0.04
CA ALA A 144 14.58 10.94 1.18
C ALA A 144 14.56 12.42 1.57
N VAL A 145 14.30 13.32 0.62
CA VAL A 145 14.22 14.77 0.88
C VAL A 145 12.83 15.22 1.36
N ARG A 146 11.83 14.36 1.30
CA ARG A 146 10.45 14.63 1.71
C ARG A 146 10.18 14.24 3.16
N SER A 147 9.06 14.73 3.71
CA SER A 147 8.52 14.32 5.00
C SER A 147 7.76 12.98 4.88
N ILE A 148 8.43 11.97 4.35
CA ILE A 148 7.91 10.62 4.10
C ILE A 148 8.79 9.64 4.86
N ASN A 149 8.19 8.83 5.72
CA ASN A 149 8.91 7.88 6.56
C ASN A 149 8.49 6.42 6.34
N THR A 150 7.35 6.19 5.69
CA THR A 150 6.88 4.83 5.36
C THR A 150 6.61 4.66 3.87
N VAL A 151 6.51 3.41 3.44
CA VAL A 151 6.18 3.04 2.06
C VAL A 151 4.77 3.51 1.70
N GLU A 152 3.82 3.39 2.62
CA GLU A 152 2.42 3.79 2.45
C GLU A 152 2.30 5.31 2.22
N GLU A 153 3.06 6.11 2.96
CA GLU A 153 3.11 7.57 2.75
C GLU A 153 3.68 7.93 1.38
N ALA A 154 4.71 7.21 0.91
CA ALA A 154 5.29 7.43 -0.43
C ALA A 154 4.28 7.11 -1.54
N ILE A 155 3.49 6.06 -1.37
CA ILE A 155 2.44 5.63 -2.29
C ILE A 155 1.25 6.59 -2.25
N ALA A 156 0.82 7.01 -1.06
CA ALA A 156 -0.30 7.95 -0.87
C ALA A 156 -0.06 9.33 -1.51
N ALA A 157 1.20 9.70 -1.73
CA ALA A 157 1.55 10.91 -2.45
C ALA A 157 1.29 10.84 -3.97
N GLN A 158 0.93 9.66 -4.52
CA GLN A 158 0.67 9.49 -5.95
C GLN A 158 -0.80 9.80 -6.29
N ALA A 159 -1.03 10.21 -7.56
CA ALA A 159 -2.39 10.44 -8.04
C ALA A 159 -3.21 9.13 -8.03
N GLY A 160 -4.50 9.22 -7.72
CA GLY A 160 -5.40 8.08 -7.66
C GLY A 160 -5.26 7.20 -6.42
N VAL A 161 -4.42 7.59 -5.45
CA VAL A 161 -4.22 6.86 -4.21
C VAL A 161 -4.82 7.62 -3.03
N VAL A 162 -5.52 6.91 -2.17
CA VAL A 162 -6.06 7.40 -0.89
C VAL A 162 -5.58 6.47 0.22
N LEU A 163 -5.04 7.05 1.28
CA LEU A 163 -4.70 6.34 2.52
C LEU A 163 -5.76 6.70 3.57
N GLU A 164 -6.52 5.70 4.02
CA GLU A 164 -7.59 5.85 4.99
C GLU A 164 -7.50 4.75 6.04
N GLY A 165 -7.45 5.11 7.31
CA GLY A 165 -7.34 4.15 8.42
C GLY A 165 -6.09 3.24 8.36
N GLY A 166 -5.02 3.63 7.68
CA GLY A 166 -3.84 2.79 7.41
C GLY A 166 -3.96 1.94 6.14
N GLU A 167 -5.13 1.92 5.49
CA GLU A 167 -5.40 1.12 4.29
C GLU A 167 -5.19 1.92 3.01
N ILE A 168 -4.63 1.27 1.99
CA ILE A 168 -4.37 1.89 0.68
C ILE A 168 -5.51 1.56 -0.28
N HIS A 169 -6.16 2.60 -0.78
CA HIS A 169 -7.16 2.52 -1.83
C HIS A 169 -6.60 3.11 -3.12
N ILE A 170 -6.55 2.32 -4.19
CA ILE A 170 -6.10 2.77 -5.51
C ILE A 170 -7.30 2.86 -6.44
N ARG A 171 -7.54 4.08 -6.99
CA ARG A 171 -8.65 4.34 -7.90
C ARG A 171 -9.99 3.80 -7.37
N GLY A 172 -10.27 4.10 -6.10
CA GLY A 172 -11.55 3.80 -5.47
C GLY A 172 -11.85 2.31 -5.22
N GLY A 173 -10.87 1.42 -5.32
CA GLY A 173 -11.02 0.02 -4.93
C GLY A 173 -11.13 -0.16 -3.42
N ARG A 174 -11.69 -1.30 -2.96
CA ARG A 174 -11.68 -1.70 -1.55
C ARG A 174 -10.23 -1.92 -1.07
N SER A 175 -10.00 -1.85 0.24
CA SER A 175 -8.78 -2.40 0.85
C SER A 175 -8.69 -3.90 0.51
N GLY A 176 -7.49 -4.45 0.45
CA GLY A 176 -7.31 -5.85 0.03
C GLY A 176 -7.34 -6.10 -1.49
N GLU A 177 -7.89 -5.19 -2.32
CA GLU A 177 -7.78 -5.26 -3.79
C GLU A 177 -6.42 -4.80 -4.33
N VAL A 178 -5.58 -4.23 -3.48
CA VAL A 178 -4.20 -3.82 -3.79
C VAL A 178 -3.24 -4.92 -3.33
N LYS A 179 -2.35 -5.35 -4.20
CA LYS A 179 -1.35 -6.36 -3.86
C LYS A 179 0.05 -5.79 -3.88
N GLN A 180 0.82 -6.17 -2.86
CA GLN A 180 2.20 -5.74 -2.70
C GLN A 180 3.16 -6.89 -3.02
N PHE A 181 4.20 -6.55 -3.78
CA PHE A 181 5.27 -7.47 -4.18
C PHE A 181 6.62 -6.92 -3.75
N VAL A 182 7.54 -7.79 -3.37
CA VAL A 182 8.95 -7.48 -3.22
C VAL A 182 9.76 -8.32 -4.20
N ASP A 183 10.45 -7.65 -5.15
CA ASP A 183 11.19 -8.28 -6.24
C ASP A 183 10.37 -9.35 -7.00
N GLY A 184 9.06 -9.12 -7.14
CA GLY A 184 8.13 -9.94 -7.88
C GLY A 184 7.53 -11.15 -7.15
N ILE A 185 7.75 -11.28 -5.82
CA ILE A 185 7.04 -12.20 -4.94
C ILE A 185 6.04 -11.43 -4.09
N GLN A 186 4.80 -11.91 -4.02
CA GLN A 186 3.74 -11.31 -3.21
C GLN A 186 4.08 -11.41 -1.72
N ILE A 187 3.82 -10.33 -0.99
CA ILE A 187 4.02 -10.22 0.47
C ILE A 187 2.75 -9.75 1.20
N SER A 188 1.59 -9.77 0.52
CA SER A 188 0.32 -9.53 1.20
C SER A 188 -0.06 -10.73 2.05
N ASP A 189 -0.59 -10.48 3.24
CA ASP A 189 -1.13 -11.54 4.09
C ASP A 189 -2.26 -12.27 3.35
N ALA A 190 -2.16 -13.58 3.28
CA ALA A 190 -3.13 -14.41 2.59
C ALA A 190 -4.50 -14.41 3.28
N PHE A 191 -4.52 -14.25 4.60
CA PHE A 191 -5.72 -14.30 5.42
C PHE A 191 -6.56 -13.02 5.26
N VAL A 192 -6.06 -11.90 5.72
CA VAL A 192 -6.78 -10.60 5.70
C VAL A 192 -6.63 -9.83 4.38
N GLY A 193 -5.76 -10.26 3.48
CA GLY A 193 -5.54 -9.61 2.18
C GLY A 193 -4.72 -8.32 2.21
N ASN A 194 -4.42 -7.79 3.39
CA ASN A 194 -3.68 -6.55 3.60
C ASN A 194 -2.17 -6.76 3.49
N THR A 195 -1.44 -5.65 3.43
CA THR A 195 0.02 -5.67 3.49
C THR A 195 0.44 -5.83 4.94
N GLY A 196 1.12 -6.92 5.25
CA GLY A 196 1.64 -7.17 6.60
C GLY A 196 3.11 -6.76 6.77
N LEU A 197 3.95 -7.07 5.78
CA LEU A 197 5.40 -6.84 5.88
C LEU A 197 5.75 -5.36 5.74
N GLU A 198 6.23 -4.74 6.80
CA GLU A 198 6.82 -3.40 6.75
C GLU A 198 8.23 -3.48 6.16
N VAL A 199 8.46 -2.72 5.09
CA VAL A 199 9.75 -2.64 4.42
C VAL A 199 10.33 -1.24 4.61
N SER A 200 11.53 -1.15 5.20
CA SER A 200 12.21 0.13 5.38
C SER A 200 12.48 0.83 4.05
N LEU A 201 12.21 2.14 3.96
CA LEU A 201 12.56 2.94 2.79
C LEU A 201 14.07 2.89 2.49
N SER A 202 14.92 2.74 3.51
CA SER A 202 16.38 2.63 3.35
C SER A 202 16.80 1.35 2.65
N SER A 203 15.96 0.32 2.68
CA SER A 203 16.18 -0.99 2.05
C SER A 203 15.78 -1.03 0.58
N LEU A 204 15.05 -0.01 0.10
CA LEU A 204 14.50 0.03 -1.24
C LEU A 204 15.36 0.83 -2.21
N SER A 205 15.43 0.37 -3.45
CA SER A 205 16.00 1.12 -4.58
C SER A 205 14.92 1.88 -5.35
N GLU A 206 13.71 1.34 -5.43
CA GLU A 206 12.59 1.91 -6.18
C GLU A 206 11.26 1.35 -5.65
N ILE A 207 10.21 2.17 -5.66
CA ILE A 207 8.82 1.72 -5.49
C ILE A 207 8.10 1.97 -6.80
N GLU A 208 7.48 0.92 -7.35
CA GLU A 208 6.69 0.98 -8.55
C GLU A 208 5.21 0.81 -8.19
N VAL A 209 4.39 1.79 -8.54
CA VAL A 209 2.93 1.76 -8.34
C VAL A 209 2.24 1.66 -9.68
N LEU A 210 1.49 0.58 -9.88
CA LEU A 210 0.66 0.36 -11.03
C LEU A 210 -0.80 0.56 -10.60
N SER A 211 -1.47 1.56 -11.14
CA SER A 211 -2.90 1.82 -10.87
C SER A 211 -3.80 1.43 -12.04
N GLY A 212 -3.21 0.92 -13.12
CA GLY A 212 -3.89 0.41 -14.31
C GLY A 212 -2.90 -0.17 -15.29
N GLY A 213 -3.39 -0.92 -16.27
CA GLY A 213 -2.53 -1.48 -17.31
C GLY A 213 -1.57 -2.57 -16.84
N PHE A 214 -2.02 -3.43 -15.92
CA PHE A 214 -1.18 -4.50 -15.38
C PHE A 214 -0.81 -5.53 -16.44
N ASP A 215 0.46 -5.93 -16.44
CA ASP A 215 0.96 -7.02 -17.25
C ASP A 215 0.30 -8.37 -16.87
N ALA A 216 0.24 -9.31 -17.83
CA ALA A 216 -0.36 -10.63 -17.60
C ALA A 216 0.34 -11.46 -16.52
N GLU A 217 1.58 -11.11 -16.15
CA GLU A 217 2.31 -11.76 -15.07
C GLU A 217 1.73 -11.53 -13.67
N TYR A 218 0.92 -10.48 -13.49
CA TYR A 218 0.29 -10.16 -12.22
C TYR A 218 -1.13 -10.71 -12.17
N GLY A 219 -1.48 -11.44 -11.15
CA GLY A 219 -2.81 -12.00 -10.90
C GLY A 219 -3.27 -11.77 -9.48
N ASN A 220 -4.48 -12.22 -9.18
CA ASN A 220 -5.11 -12.10 -7.87
C ASN A 220 -5.16 -10.65 -7.37
N VAL A 221 -5.49 -9.69 -8.26
CA VAL A 221 -5.48 -8.25 -8.01
C VAL A 221 -6.53 -7.55 -8.85
N GLN A 222 -7.21 -6.55 -8.27
CA GLN A 222 -8.27 -5.80 -8.95
C GLN A 222 -7.95 -4.31 -9.11
N SER A 223 -7.37 -3.66 -8.09
CA SER A 223 -7.28 -2.20 -8.03
C SER A 223 -5.90 -1.62 -8.23
N GLY A 224 -4.86 -2.27 -7.74
CA GLY A 224 -3.51 -1.74 -7.84
C GLY A 224 -2.41 -2.72 -7.46
N ILE A 225 -1.22 -2.47 -7.98
CA ILE A 225 -0.01 -3.24 -7.67
C ILE A 225 1.04 -2.28 -7.13
N ILE A 226 1.67 -2.68 -6.04
CA ILE A 226 2.83 -2.03 -5.46
C ILE A 226 3.98 -3.02 -5.57
N ASN A 227 5.00 -2.69 -6.33
CA ASN A 227 6.18 -3.53 -6.48
C ASN A 227 7.40 -2.82 -5.89
N LEU A 228 7.90 -3.37 -4.78
CA LEU A 228 9.04 -2.87 -4.05
C LEU A 228 10.30 -3.55 -4.57
N LYS A 229 11.25 -2.78 -5.05
CA LYS A 229 12.56 -3.28 -5.48
C LYS A 229 13.58 -3.03 -4.40
N THR A 230 14.14 -4.10 -3.87
CA THR A 230 15.13 -4.01 -2.79
C THR A 230 16.53 -3.70 -3.29
N ARG A 231 17.33 -3.05 -2.45
CA ARG A 231 18.74 -2.75 -2.74
C ARG A 231 19.58 -4.01 -2.78
N GLU A 232 20.60 -3.98 -3.62
CA GLU A 232 21.65 -5.02 -3.68
C GLU A 232 23.00 -4.42 -3.30
N GLY A 233 23.90 -5.25 -2.80
CA GLY A 233 25.27 -4.84 -2.50
C GLY A 233 26.01 -4.37 -3.75
N GLY A 234 26.64 -3.20 -3.65
CA GLY A 234 27.47 -2.64 -4.70
C GLY A 234 28.86 -3.30 -4.80
N PRO A 235 29.68 -2.90 -5.79
CA PRO A 235 31.06 -3.35 -5.90
C PRO A 235 32.01 -2.71 -4.86
N LYS A 236 31.54 -1.67 -4.17
CA LYS A 236 32.22 -0.98 -3.06
C LYS A 236 31.30 -1.00 -1.83
N TYR A 237 31.89 -0.86 -0.67
CA TYR A 237 31.13 -0.67 0.56
C TYR A 237 30.44 0.70 0.55
N SER A 238 29.21 0.70 0.94
CA SER A 238 28.39 1.90 1.13
C SER A 238 27.43 1.66 2.28
N GLY A 239 27.03 2.70 2.96
CA GLY A 239 26.09 2.57 4.05
C GLY A 239 25.45 3.89 4.42
N VAL A 240 24.41 3.80 5.23
CA VAL A 240 23.67 4.92 5.81
C VAL A 240 23.36 4.61 7.26
N VAL A 241 23.51 5.60 8.12
CA VAL A 241 22.99 5.60 9.48
C VAL A 241 22.13 6.85 9.64
N LYS A 242 20.87 6.67 9.98
CA LYS A 242 19.92 7.78 10.21
C LYS A 242 19.29 7.60 11.58
N TYR A 243 19.30 8.66 12.38
CA TYR A 243 18.58 8.73 13.63
C TYR A 243 17.66 9.94 13.62
N MET A 244 16.43 9.77 14.10
CA MET A 244 15.42 10.82 14.17
C MET A 244 14.65 10.70 15.50
N THR A 245 14.42 11.84 16.17
CA THR A 245 13.72 11.90 17.46
C THR A 245 12.86 13.15 17.55
N ASP A 246 11.85 13.13 18.40
CA ASP A 246 11.11 14.32 18.82
C ASP A 246 11.57 14.87 20.18
N ASP A 247 12.58 14.26 20.81
CA ASP A 247 13.22 14.75 22.02
C ASP A 247 14.41 15.68 21.71
N TYR A 248 14.15 16.94 21.53
CA TYR A 248 15.16 17.99 21.30
C TYR A 248 15.46 18.84 22.52
N GLY A 249 15.15 18.31 23.74
CA GLY A 249 15.46 18.94 25.01
C GLY A 249 14.51 20.09 25.41
N SER A 250 13.37 20.23 24.72
CA SER A 250 12.31 21.16 25.13
C SER A 250 11.52 20.62 26.34
N PRO A 251 11.15 21.43 27.32
CA PRO A 251 10.20 21.00 28.35
C PRO A 251 8.81 20.71 27.78
N ASP A 252 8.44 21.33 26.66
CA ASP A 252 7.20 21.09 25.94
C ASP A 252 7.42 19.96 24.93
N LYS A 253 7.72 18.76 25.41
CA LYS A 253 7.89 17.57 24.58
C LYS A 253 6.63 17.31 23.77
N THR A 254 6.82 16.83 22.52
CA THR A 254 5.72 16.27 21.76
C THR A 254 5.23 15.02 22.50
N TYR A 255 3.92 14.73 22.40
CA TYR A 255 3.31 13.58 23.10
C TYR A 255 3.76 12.23 22.58
N PHE A 256 4.53 12.18 21.48
CA PHE A 256 4.83 10.95 20.73
C PHE A 256 6.04 10.20 21.27
N ASN A 257 6.95 10.85 22.01
CA ASN A 257 8.15 10.22 22.51
C ASN A 257 8.81 9.33 21.42
N PHE A 258 9.01 9.92 20.24
CA PHE A 258 9.34 9.23 19.01
C PHE A 258 10.84 9.08 18.84
N ASP A 259 11.28 7.86 18.51
CA ASP A 259 12.64 7.57 18.05
C ASP A 259 12.61 6.64 16.84
N ASN A 260 13.38 6.96 15.82
CA ASN A 260 13.61 6.11 14.65
C ASN A 260 15.12 5.97 14.42
N LEU A 261 15.61 4.75 14.40
CA LEU A 261 16.97 4.41 14.00
C LEU A 261 16.92 3.53 12.75
N SER A 262 17.51 4.01 11.65
CA SER A 262 17.59 3.28 10.39
C SER A 262 19.05 3.10 9.98
N LEU A 263 19.43 1.87 9.66
CA LEU A 263 20.76 1.44 9.28
C LEU A 263 20.68 0.74 7.93
N GLY A 264 21.63 1.03 7.05
CA GLY A 264 21.81 0.30 5.79
C GLY A 264 23.28 0.13 5.48
N PHE A 265 23.73 -1.07 5.09
CA PHE A 265 25.09 -1.35 4.76
C PHE A 265 25.21 -2.43 3.69
N GLY A 266 26.03 -2.21 2.69
CA GLY A 266 26.24 -3.17 1.61
C GLY A 266 27.61 -3.07 0.97
N GLY A 267 27.95 -4.12 0.22
CA GLY A 267 29.24 -4.21 -0.48
C GLY A 267 29.63 -5.63 -0.85
N PRO A 268 30.88 -5.85 -1.25
CA PRO A 268 31.44 -7.20 -1.48
C PRO A 268 31.65 -7.93 -0.15
N LEU A 269 31.27 -9.22 -0.05
CA LEU A 269 31.45 -9.99 1.19
C LEU A 269 32.84 -10.66 1.27
N ILE A 270 33.08 -11.65 0.40
CA ILE A 270 34.36 -12.40 0.38
C ILE A 270 35.08 -12.15 -0.94
N SER A 271 34.32 -12.01 -2.01
CA SER A 271 34.82 -11.74 -3.35
C SER A 271 33.95 -10.68 -4.02
N ARG A 272 34.45 -10.08 -5.08
CA ARG A 272 33.63 -9.10 -5.85
C ARG A 272 32.39 -9.71 -6.48
N ASN A 273 32.34 -11.03 -6.58
CA ASN A 273 31.21 -11.78 -7.13
C ASN A 273 30.15 -12.08 -6.08
N LEU A 274 30.49 -12.14 -4.79
CA LEU A 274 29.56 -12.29 -3.68
C LEU A 274 29.36 -10.95 -3.00
N ARG A 275 28.17 -10.41 -3.12
CA ARG A 275 27.79 -9.11 -2.58
C ARG A 275 26.69 -9.27 -1.57
N PHE A 276 26.63 -8.37 -0.62
CA PHE A 276 25.56 -8.36 0.37
C PHE A 276 25.01 -6.96 0.56
N PHE A 277 23.78 -6.89 0.99
CA PHE A 277 23.13 -5.70 1.55
C PHE A 277 22.37 -6.12 2.81
N ALA A 278 22.49 -5.35 3.86
CA ALA A 278 21.74 -5.52 5.09
C ALA A 278 21.18 -4.18 5.52
N SER A 279 19.94 -4.16 6.02
CA SER A 279 19.34 -3.01 6.64
C SER A 279 18.54 -3.40 7.87
N ALA A 280 18.46 -2.46 8.80
CA ALA A 280 17.64 -2.55 10.00
C ALA A 280 17.01 -1.19 10.29
N GLU A 281 15.73 -1.20 10.65
CA GLU A 281 15.02 -0.02 11.11
C GLU A 281 14.24 -0.38 12.35
N VAL A 282 14.27 0.50 13.35
CA VAL A 282 13.42 0.39 14.54
C VAL A 282 12.75 1.73 14.78
N VAL A 283 11.45 1.67 15.08
CA VAL A 283 10.63 2.84 15.39
C VAL A 283 9.95 2.61 16.72
N PHE A 284 10.19 3.49 17.67
CA PHE A 284 9.52 3.51 18.95
C PHE A 284 8.70 4.79 19.05
N SER A 285 7.43 4.67 19.38
CA SER A 285 6.55 5.83 19.50
C SER A 285 5.44 5.60 20.50
N ASP A 286 5.20 6.58 21.34
CA ASP A 286 3.89 6.72 21.96
C ASP A 286 2.93 7.33 20.95
N THR A 287 1.64 7.16 21.16
CA THR A 287 0.62 7.80 20.34
C THR A 287 -0.05 8.93 21.12
N TYR A 288 -0.79 9.79 20.45
CA TYR A 288 -1.65 10.77 21.11
C TYR A 288 -2.86 10.10 21.79
N LEU A 289 -3.11 8.83 21.48
CA LEU A 289 -4.11 7.98 22.11
C LEU A 289 -3.43 7.26 23.29
N LYS A 290 -3.57 7.78 24.49
CA LYS A 290 -2.87 7.23 25.67
C LYS A 290 -3.55 5.97 26.18
N THR A 291 -2.77 4.94 26.47
CA THR A 291 -3.19 3.73 27.18
C THR A 291 -2.64 3.74 28.62
N LEU A 292 -3.33 3.04 29.53
CA LEU A 292 -2.92 2.96 30.95
C LEU A 292 -1.99 1.78 31.24
N GLU A 293 -1.68 0.97 30.28
CA GLU A 293 -0.88 -0.25 30.42
C GLU A 293 0.51 0.05 30.99
N PRO A 294 0.95 -0.66 32.05
CA PRO A 294 2.31 -0.55 32.56
C PRO A 294 3.29 -1.15 31.55
N ARG A 295 4.33 -0.38 31.20
CA ARG A 295 5.31 -0.79 30.22
C ARG A 295 6.59 -1.24 30.88
N PRO A 296 7.00 -2.50 30.68
CA PRO A 296 8.24 -3.02 31.23
C PRO A 296 9.46 -2.32 30.63
N GLN A 297 10.47 -2.12 31.43
CA GLN A 297 11.78 -1.70 30.97
C GLN A 297 12.53 -2.92 30.45
N LYS A 298 12.95 -2.88 29.20
CA LYS A 298 13.79 -3.92 28.56
C LYS A 298 15.26 -3.51 28.59
N GLU A 299 16.13 -4.48 28.70
CA GLU A 299 17.59 -4.31 28.65
C GLU A 299 18.14 -5.07 27.45
N LEU A 300 18.79 -4.34 26.54
CA LEU A 300 19.55 -4.93 25.44
C LEU A 300 21.01 -5.01 25.84
N TRP A 301 21.59 -6.21 25.77
CA TRP A 301 22.96 -6.53 26.17
C TRP A 301 23.33 -6.14 27.61
N GLY A 302 22.34 -6.03 28.49
CA GLY A 302 22.57 -5.72 29.93
C GLY A 302 22.98 -4.29 30.25
N PHE A 303 23.13 -3.40 29.25
CA PHE A 303 23.53 -2.01 29.47
C PHE A 303 22.69 -0.98 28.71
N ILE A 304 22.01 -1.35 27.62
CA ILE A 304 21.09 -0.44 26.95
C ILE A 304 19.69 -0.67 27.52
N LYS A 305 19.21 0.30 28.31
CA LYS A 305 17.86 0.27 28.89
C LYS A 305 16.93 1.08 28.04
N PHE A 306 15.87 0.45 27.52
CA PHE A 306 14.80 1.14 26.83
C PHE A 306 13.45 0.71 27.38
N ARG A 307 12.51 1.64 27.40
CA ARG A 307 11.13 1.35 27.78
C ARG A 307 10.34 1.07 26.50
N GLU A 308 9.56 0.00 26.51
CA GLU A 308 8.56 -0.20 25.47
C GLU A 308 7.65 1.02 25.39
N ARG A 309 7.23 1.36 24.19
CA ARG A 309 6.30 2.46 23.91
C ARG A 309 4.99 1.87 23.40
N GLN A 310 3.98 2.71 23.15
CA GLN A 310 2.69 2.24 22.66
C GLN A 310 2.80 1.53 21.29
N THR A 311 3.78 1.94 20.49
CA THR A 311 4.06 1.32 19.21
C THR A 311 5.55 1.05 19.12
N ASN A 312 5.90 -0.19 18.79
CA ASN A 312 7.29 -0.64 18.67
C ASN A 312 7.40 -1.45 17.39
N ASN A 313 7.94 -0.82 16.33
CA ASN A 313 8.07 -1.45 15.03
C ASN A 313 9.52 -1.76 14.73
N TYR A 314 9.78 -2.87 14.05
CA TYR A 314 11.08 -3.16 13.50
C TYR A 314 10.97 -3.72 12.07
N SER A 315 11.99 -3.45 11.26
CA SER A 315 12.13 -4.02 9.93
C SER A 315 13.58 -4.41 9.70
N LEU A 316 13.82 -5.63 9.23
CA LEU A 316 15.13 -6.20 8.98
C LEU A 316 15.20 -6.73 7.57
N GLN A 317 16.32 -6.51 6.89
CA GLN A 317 16.61 -7.09 5.59
C GLN A 317 18.03 -7.61 5.53
N GLY A 318 18.19 -8.77 4.93
CA GLY A 318 19.49 -9.33 4.54
C GLY A 318 19.43 -9.92 3.14
N LYS A 319 20.21 -9.41 2.20
CA LYS A 319 20.26 -9.91 0.81
C LYS A 319 21.69 -10.27 0.43
N ALA A 320 21.90 -11.49 0.00
CA ALA A 320 23.16 -11.97 -0.54
C ALA A 320 23.00 -12.27 -2.04
N THR A 321 23.88 -11.71 -2.87
CA THR A 321 23.83 -11.87 -4.33
C THR A 321 25.13 -12.45 -4.81
N TYR A 322 25.09 -13.59 -5.50
CA TYR A 322 26.23 -14.24 -6.11
C TYR A 322 26.17 -14.17 -7.64
N LEU A 323 27.19 -13.60 -8.23
CA LEU A 323 27.35 -13.44 -9.67
C LEU A 323 28.26 -14.57 -10.17
N PHE A 324 27.69 -15.66 -10.71
CA PHE A 324 28.47 -16.76 -11.30
C PHE A 324 29.19 -16.32 -12.57
N SER A 325 28.53 -15.46 -13.35
CA SER A 325 29.03 -14.82 -14.57
C SER A 325 28.19 -13.59 -14.87
N GLY A 326 28.53 -12.81 -15.87
CA GLY A 326 27.66 -11.72 -16.35
C GLY A 326 26.25 -12.16 -16.78
N MET A 327 26.04 -13.48 -16.98
CA MET A 327 24.77 -14.05 -17.46
C MET A 327 23.99 -14.81 -16.39
N LYS A 328 24.59 -15.09 -15.22
CA LYS A 328 23.96 -15.93 -14.17
C LYS A 328 24.09 -15.26 -12.82
N LYS A 329 22.94 -15.02 -12.19
CA LYS A 329 22.87 -14.39 -10.85
C LYS A 329 21.94 -15.20 -9.95
N LEU A 330 22.36 -15.44 -8.72
CA LEU A 330 21.54 -15.97 -7.63
C LEU A 330 21.48 -14.93 -6.52
N ALA A 331 20.29 -14.57 -6.12
CA ALA A 331 20.04 -13.76 -4.93
C ALA A 331 19.25 -14.57 -3.91
N VAL A 332 19.66 -14.49 -2.64
CA VAL A 332 18.89 -15.00 -1.50
C VAL A 332 18.64 -13.84 -0.57
N GLU A 333 17.41 -13.69 -0.15
CA GLU A 333 16.98 -12.57 0.68
C GLU A 333 16.09 -13.02 1.82
N PHE A 334 16.32 -12.44 2.97
CA PHE A 334 15.48 -12.48 4.14
C PHE A 334 14.91 -11.09 4.39
N LEU A 335 13.62 -11.00 4.65
CA LEU A 335 12.91 -9.82 5.14
C LEU A 335 12.14 -10.24 6.39
N GLY A 336 12.27 -9.47 7.45
CA GLY A 336 11.50 -9.66 8.66
C GLY A 336 11.00 -8.32 9.16
N SER A 337 9.76 -8.22 9.54
CA SER A 337 9.22 -7.07 10.24
C SER A 337 8.28 -7.51 11.35
N GLY A 338 8.12 -6.65 12.33
CA GLY A 338 7.10 -6.80 13.34
C GLY A 338 6.69 -5.47 13.87
N ASP A 339 5.44 -5.39 14.22
CA ASP A 339 4.84 -4.30 14.95
C ASP A 339 4.18 -4.85 16.21
N LYS A 340 4.45 -4.16 17.30
CA LYS A 340 3.81 -4.42 18.58
C LYS A 340 3.20 -3.12 19.07
N PHE A 341 1.90 -3.11 19.30
CA PHE A 341 1.21 -1.91 19.78
C PHE A 341 0.11 -2.23 20.78
N ASP A 342 -0.19 -1.24 21.62
CA ASP A 342 -1.32 -1.31 22.54
C ASP A 342 -2.60 -0.95 21.80
N PHE A 343 -3.58 -1.85 21.82
CA PHE A 343 -4.90 -1.55 21.26
C PHE A 343 -5.59 -0.48 22.10
N TYR A 344 -5.91 0.65 21.46
CA TYR A 344 -6.64 1.70 22.15
C TYR A 344 -8.15 1.52 22.01
N HIS A 345 -8.82 1.31 23.12
CA HIS A 345 -10.27 1.31 23.20
C HIS A 345 -10.74 2.38 24.17
N HIS A 346 -11.51 3.37 23.68
CA HIS A 346 -11.84 4.56 24.47
C HIS A 346 -12.59 4.23 25.77
N ALA A 347 -13.53 3.27 25.75
CA ALA A 347 -14.25 2.82 26.92
C ALA A 347 -13.33 2.18 27.99
N PHE A 348 -12.19 1.62 27.62
CA PHE A 348 -11.19 1.03 28.52
C PHE A 348 -10.11 2.03 28.93
N SER A 349 -10.04 3.18 28.28
CA SER A 349 -8.90 4.09 28.46
C SER A 349 -9.04 5.02 29.65
N ARG A 350 -10.17 5.19 30.31
CA ARG A 350 -10.43 6.19 31.38
C ARG A 350 -9.38 7.30 31.52
N VAL A 351 -8.77 7.69 30.42
CA VAL A 351 -7.69 8.65 30.35
C VAL A 351 -8.30 10.01 30.08
N GLY A 352 -8.64 10.69 31.15
CA GLY A 352 -8.82 12.12 31.14
C GLY A 352 -9.93 12.64 30.20
N TYR A 353 -10.70 13.53 30.70
CA TYR A 353 -11.56 14.36 29.89
C TYR A 353 -10.79 15.61 29.42
N TRP A 354 -11.09 16.06 28.22
CA TRP A 354 -10.61 17.35 27.75
C TRP A 354 -11.38 18.45 28.46
N SER A 355 -10.69 19.28 29.20
CA SER A 355 -11.32 20.48 29.79
C SER A 355 -11.27 21.62 28.76
N ASP A 356 -12.44 22.03 28.28
CA ASP A 356 -12.56 23.25 27.47
C ASP A 356 -12.24 24.53 28.25
N ILE A 357 -12.33 24.46 29.57
CA ILE A 357 -12.04 25.60 30.47
C ILE A 357 -10.54 25.82 30.59
N GLU A 358 -9.76 24.74 30.68
CA GLU A 358 -8.32 24.84 30.93
C GLU A 358 -7.49 24.46 29.69
N LYS A 359 -8.13 24.01 28.64
CA LYS A 359 -7.53 23.63 27.33
C LYS A 359 -6.38 22.60 27.43
N HIS A 360 -6.46 21.70 28.40
CA HIS A 360 -5.52 20.59 28.53
C HIS A 360 -6.24 19.31 28.95
N TRP A 361 -5.55 18.18 28.76
CA TRP A 361 -6.04 16.89 29.16
C TRP A 361 -5.81 16.67 30.64
N TRP A 362 -6.89 16.42 31.37
CA TRP A 362 -6.80 16.00 32.79
C TRP A 362 -6.66 14.49 32.84
N PHE A 363 -5.63 14.04 33.51
CA PHE A 363 -5.44 12.64 33.88
C PHE A 363 -5.83 12.51 35.35
N GLU A 364 -7.02 12.06 35.63
CA GLU A 364 -7.32 11.66 37.01
C GLU A 364 -6.73 10.27 37.25
N PRO A 365 -5.84 10.10 38.26
CA PRO A 365 -5.48 8.74 38.66
C PRO A 365 -6.76 8.05 39.16
N LEU A 366 -6.95 6.78 38.70
CA LEU A 366 -7.98 5.91 39.27
C LEU A 366 -8.00 6.08 40.79
N ASP A 367 -9.13 6.49 41.38
CA ASP A 367 -9.29 6.55 42.78
C ASP A 367 -8.93 5.18 43.36
N SER A 368 -8.03 5.17 44.34
CA SER A 368 -7.52 3.96 44.99
C SER A 368 -8.63 3.05 45.54
N THR A 369 -9.82 3.60 45.73
CA THR A 369 -11.02 2.88 46.19
C THR A 369 -11.57 1.92 45.14
N TYR A 370 -11.52 2.25 43.82
CA TYR A 370 -12.00 1.39 42.76
C TYR A 370 -11.01 0.27 42.45
N SER A 371 -9.70 0.57 42.52
CA SER A 371 -8.67 -0.43 42.25
C SER A 371 -8.66 -1.57 43.29
N LEU A 372 -9.26 -1.35 44.46
CA LEU A 372 -9.37 -2.36 45.52
C LEU A 372 -10.49 -3.40 45.29
N TYR A 373 -11.53 -3.04 44.52
CA TYR A 373 -12.69 -3.90 44.33
C TYR A 373 -12.69 -4.62 42.97
N TYR A 374 -12.20 -3.99 41.93
CA TYR A 374 -12.36 -4.51 40.56
C TYR A 374 -11.04 -4.67 39.77
N GLY A 375 -9.93 -4.12 40.26
CA GLY A 375 -8.67 -4.09 39.50
C GLY A 375 -8.70 -3.12 38.30
N PRO A 376 -7.56 -2.88 37.63
CA PRO A 376 -7.51 -2.10 36.40
C PRO A 376 -8.17 -2.84 35.25
N ALA A 377 -8.84 -2.09 34.37
CA ALA A 377 -9.30 -2.61 33.10
C ALA A 377 -8.11 -2.77 32.13
N HIS A 378 -8.06 -3.85 31.38
CA HIS A 378 -6.95 -4.18 30.50
C HIS A 378 -7.37 -4.22 29.04
N THR A 379 -6.60 -3.56 28.17
CA THR A 379 -6.72 -3.68 26.72
C THR A 379 -5.68 -4.67 26.17
N PRO A 380 -5.92 -5.27 25.01
CA PRO A 380 -4.95 -6.21 24.43
C PRO A 380 -3.71 -5.50 23.90
N ASN A 381 -2.58 -6.21 23.94
CA ASN A 381 -1.45 -5.95 23.08
C ASN A 381 -1.65 -6.70 21.77
N VAL A 382 -1.41 -6.01 20.66
CA VAL A 382 -1.39 -6.62 19.34
C VAL A 382 0.06 -6.78 18.92
N GLU A 383 0.43 -7.98 18.50
CA GLU A 383 1.76 -8.28 17.98
C GLU A 383 1.65 -8.97 16.62
N ASN A 384 2.21 -8.33 15.59
CA ASN A 384 2.31 -8.88 14.26
C ASN A 384 3.77 -9.18 13.94
N ASN A 385 4.04 -10.39 13.45
CA ASN A 385 5.37 -10.79 13.01
C ASN A 385 5.31 -11.34 11.58
N HIS A 386 6.03 -10.70 10.67
CA HIS A 386 6.04 -11.04 9.26
C HIS A 386 7.45 -11.46 8.84
N ASN A 387 7.56 -12.58 8.14
CA ASN A 387 8.83 -13.08 7.66
C ASN A 387 8.73 -13.52 6.20
N SER A 388 9.69 -13.11 5.39
CA SER A 388 9.83 -13.55 4.00
C SER A 388 11.23 -14.04 3.74
N ILE A 389 11.34 -15.25 3.23
CA ILE A 389 12.61 -15.80 2.70
C ILE A 389 12.38 -16.07 1.22
N LYS A 390 13.26 -15.56 0.37
CA LYS A 390 13.15 -15.78 -1.07
C LYS A 390 14.49 -16.06 -1.72
N MET A 391 14.43 -16.83 -2.79
CA MET A 391 15.56 -17.14 -3.67
C MET A 391 15.18 -16.75 -5.10
N VAL A 392 16.01 -15.98 -5.75
CA VAL A 392 15.81 -15.51 -7.13
C VAL A 392 17.00 -15.92 -7.98
N TRP A 393 16.73 -16.73 -9.01
CA TRP A 393 17.69 -17.15 -10.01
C TRP A 393 17.40 -16.44 -11.33
N ASN A 394 18.36 -15.70 -11.84
CA ASN A 394 18.31 -15.07 -13.16
C ASN A 394 19.36 -15.70 -14.07
N HIS A 395 18.97 -16.10 -15.28
CA HIS A 395 19.87 -16.64 -16.27
C HIS A 395 19.55 -16.11 -17.67
N THR A 396 20.50 -15.41 -18.23
CA THR A 396 20.49 -14.99 -19.64
C THR A 396 21.06 -16.10 -20.51
N LEU A 397 20.22 -16.73 -21.31
CA LEU A 397 20.59 -17.83 -22.21
C LEU A 397 21.28 -17.31 -23.47
N SER A 398 20.79 -16.19 -23.98
CA SER A 398 21.31 -15.49 -25.15
C SER A 398 21.00 -13.99 -25.03
N PRO A 399 21.53 -13.12 -25.89
CA PRO A 399 21.19 -11.70 -25.89
C PRO A 399 19.67 -11.41 -26.04
N SER A 400 18.92 -12.35 -26.59
CA SER A 400 17.50 -12.24 -26.83
C SER A 400 16.62 -13.08 -25.91
N THR A 401 17.22 -13.87 -25.01
CA THR A 401 16.45 -14.83 -24.20
C THR A 401 16.99 -14.89 -22.77
N PHE A 402 16.13 -14.67 -21.80
CA PHE A 402 16.44 -14.87 -20.40
C PHE A 402 15.23 -15.44 -19.64
N TYR A 403 15.51 -16.09 -18.53
CA TYR A 403 14.48 -16.54 -17.61
C TYR A 403 14.82 -16.21 -16.17
N THR A 404 13.77 -16.08 -15.38
CA THR A 404 13.84 -15.87 -13.92
C THR A 404 13.05 -16.95 -13.20
N MET A 405 13.64 -17.55 -12.17
CA MET A 405 12.95 -18.44 -11.25
C MET A 405 12.96 -17.83 -9.85
N ARG A 406 11.84 -17.90 -9.18
CA ARG A 406 11.66 -17.38 -7.83
C ARG A 406 11.02 -18.45 -6.96
N LEU A 407 11.59 -18.66 -5.77
CA LEU A 407 10.99 -19.46 -4.72
C LEU A 407 10.91 -18.59 -3.48
N GLY A 408 9.77 -18.57 -2.83
CA GLY A 408 9.54 -17.76 -1.64
C GLY A 408 8.69 -18.47 -0.60
N ARG A 409 8.94 -18.14 0.66
CA ARG A 409 8.05 -18.40 1.78
C ARG A 409 7.76 -17.08 2.44
N TYR A 410 6.51 -16.76 2.62
CA TYR A 410 6.04 -15.63 3.40
C TYR A 410 5.16 -16.16 4.55
N SER A 411 5.34 -15.61 5.74
CA SER A 411 4.50 -15.99 6.89
C SER A 411 4.15 -14.75 7.71
N THR A 412 2.93 -14.74 8.22
CA THR A 412 2.40 -13.83 9.20
C THR A 412 2.03 -14.60 10.44
N LEU A 413 2.41 -14.08 11.61
CA LEU A 413 1.90 -14.46 12.90
C LEU A 413 1.24 -13.23 13.53
N HIS A 414 -0.01 -13.35 13.91
CA HIS A 414 -0.77 -12.30 14.60
C HIS A 414 -1.23 -12.80 15.95
N GLU A 415 -1.04 -11.99 16.96
CA GLU A 415 -1.51 -12.23 18.32
C GLU A 415 -2.18 -10.97 18.88
N GLU A 416 -3.41 -11.12 19.37
CA GLU A 416 -4.13 -10.09 20.09
C GLU A 416 -4.49 -10.66 21.48
N VAL A 417 -3.75 -10.23 22.50
CA VAL A 417 -3.79 -10.83 23.84
C VAL A 417 -3.68 -9.78 24.93
N VAL A 418 -4.49 -9.90 25.97
CA VAL A 418 -4.39 -9.04 27.16
C VAL A 418 -3.28 -9.57 28.07
N LEU A 419 -2.24 -8.74 28.34
CA LEU A 419 -1.15 -9.02 29.29
C LEU A 419 -0.50 -10.42 29.14
N ASN A 420 -0.44 -10.96 27.91
CA ASN A 420 0.04 -12.30 27.59
C ASN A 420 -0.75 -13.42 28.30
N LYS A 421 -2.01 -13.19 28.66
CA LYS A 421 -2.88 -14.19 29.27
C LYS A 421 -3.33 -15.24 28.26
N ARG A 422 -3.49 -16.46 28.75
CA ARG A 422 -4.20 -17.50 28.01
C ARG A 422 -5.72 -17.31 28.15
N PRO A 423 -6.55 -17.87 27.30
CA PRO A 423 -8.01 -17.75 27.39
C PRO A 423 -8.59 -18.13 28.76
N ASP A 424 -8.02 -19.15 29.42
CA ASP A 424 -8.39 -19.63 30.76
C ASP A 424 -7.93 -18.73 31.92
N GLU A 425 -7.25 -17.62 31.63
CA GLU A 425 -6.78 -16.63 32.57
C GLU A 425 -7.52 -15.29 32.46
N TYR A 426 -8.44 -15.18 31.50
CA TYR A 426 -9.24 -13.97 31.29
C TYR A 426 -10.29 -13.82 32.38
N VAL A 427 -10.56 -12.58 32.74
CA VAL A 427 -11.61 -12.21 33.68
C VAL A 427 -12.54 -11.25 32.97
N THR A 428 -13.73 -11.70 32.62
CA THR A 428 -14.76 -10.89 31.95
C THR A 428 -16.01 -10.72 32.83
N PRO A 429 -15.98 -9.80 33.81
CA PRO A 429 -17.10 -9.58 34.71
C PRO A 429 -18.38 -9.22 33.99
N SER A 430 -19.53 -9.39 34.67
CA SER A 430 -20.81 -8.97 34.10
C SER A 430 -20.80 -7.49 33.71
N ALA A 431 -21.64 -7.08 32.75
CA ALA A 431 -21.70 -5.69 32.29
C ALA A 431 -21.96 -4.67 33.44
N ASN A 432 -22.67 -5.08 34.49
CA ASN A 432 -22.91 -4.22 35.65
C ASN A 432 -21.70 -4.08 36.56
N ASP A 433 -20.87 -5.12 36.64
CA ASP A 433 -19.71 -5.14 37.55
C ASP A 433 -18.47 -4.51 36.94
N ARG A 434 -18.38 -4.45 35.62
CA ARG A 434 -17.23 -3.89 34.90
C ARG A 434 -17.36 -2.42 34.51
N LEU A 435 -18.57 -1.86 34.51
CA LEU A 435 -18.80 -0.48 34.12
C LEU A 435 -18.66 0.48 35.29
N ASP A 436 -18.11 1.69 35.01
CA ASP A 436 -18.01 2.77 36.00
C ASP A 436 -19.41 3.10 36.53
N PRO A 437 -19.65 3.04 37.86
CA PRO A 437 -20.95 3.36 38.42
C PRO A 437 -21.36 4.83 38.24
N GLU A 438 -20.42 5.74 38.13
CA GLU A 438 -20.66 7.18 37.94
C GLU A 438 -20.81 7.52 36.46
N ASN A 439 -20.04 6.84 35.62
CA ASN A 439 -20.11 7.03 34.17
C ASN A 439 -20.05 5.69 33.43
N ARG A 440 -21.21 5.11 33.19
CA ARG A 440 -21.38 3.80 32.55
C ARG A 440 -20.79 3.67 31.15
N PHE A 441 -20.18 4.71 30.62
CA PHE A 441 -19.41 4.65 29.37
C PHE A 441 -18.07 3.95 29.57
N TYR A 442 -17.43 4.09 30.72
CA TYR A 442 -16.10 3.55 30.94
C TYR A 442 -16.12 2.17 31.59
N VAL A 443 -15.21 1.32 31.12
CA VAL A 443 -14.92 0.00 31.70
C VAL A 443 -13.81 0.19 32.73
N VAL A 444 -14.06 -0.21 33.99
CA VAL A 444 -13.14 -0.04 35.11
C VAL A 444 -12.57 -1.34 35.64
N ALA A 445 -13.04 -2.49 35.17
CA ALA A 445 -12.58 -3.79 35.60
C ALA A 445 -12.68 -4.85 34.50
N GLY A 446 -11.80 -5.82 34.57
CA GLY A 446 -11.78 -6.98 33.68
C GLY A 446 -10.95 -6.78 32.43
N ASP A 447 -10.81 -7.84 31.68
CA ASP A 447 -10.04 -7.88 30.45
C ASP A 447 -10.92 -7.53 29.25
N TYR A 448 -10.31 -6.99 28.21
CA TYR A 448 -10.98 -6.82 26.91
C TYR A 448 -11.39 -8.20 26.40
N PRO A 449 -12.64 -8.37 25.98
CA PRO A 449 -13.21 -9.71 25.78
C PRO A 449 -12.85 -10.30 24.42
N HIS A 450 -11.59 -10.26 24.02
CA HIS A 450 -11.09 -10.83 22.76
C HIS A 450 -9.72 -11.45 22.95
N TRP A 451 -9.55 -12.64 22.38
CA TRP A 451 -8.28 -13.34 22.29
C TRP A 451 -8.13 -13.91 20.88
N GLN A 452 -7.09 -13.54 20.17
CA GLN A 452 -6.88 -14.00 18.81
C GLN A 452 -5.43 -14.41 18.59
N HIS A 453 -5.28 -15.53 17.88
CA HIS A 453 -4.01 -16.01 17.38
C HIS A 453 -4.22 -16.62 16.00
N TYR A 454 -3.50 -16.12 14.99
CA TYR A 454 -3.47 -16.78 13.70
C TYR A 454 -2.07 -16.81 13.09
N GLU A 455 -1.78 -17.90 12.38
CA GLU A 455 -0.60 -18.04 11.53
C GLU A 455 -1.06 -18.29 10.09
N SER A 456 -0.53 -17.46 9.17
CA SER A 456 -0.68 -17.70 7.73
C SER A 456 0.68 -17.90 7.09
N VAL A 457 0.82 -18.95 6.27
CA VAL A 457 2.04 -19.25 5.53
C VAL A 457 1.72 -19.41 4.05
N MET A 458 2.42 -18.65 3.21
CA MET A 458 2.32 -18.77 1.76
C MET A 458 3.67 -19.21 1.18
N TRP A 459 3.65 -20.31 0.43
CA TRP A 459 4.76 -20.76 -0.39
C TRP A 459 4.52 -20.36 -1.84
N THR A 460 5.45 -19.67 -2.45
CA THR A 460 5.37 -19.23 -3.84
C THR A 460 6.47 -19.84 -4.67
N GLY A 461 6.09 -20.45 -5.79
CA GLY A 461 7.00 -20.85 -6.86
C GLY A 461 6.61 -20.10 -8.15
N LYS A 462 7.52 -19.30 -8.72
CA LYS A 462 7.27 -18.54 -9.94
C LYS A 462 8.42 -18.66 -10.91
N GLY A 463 8.12 -18.96 -12.17
CA GLY A 463 9.08 -19.00 -13.27
C GLY A 463 8.55 -18.24 -14.48
N ASP A 464 9.37 -17.35 -15.03
CA ASP A 464 9.03 -16.62 -16.25
C ASP A 464 10.21 -16.60 -17.24
N MET A 465 9.88 -16.59 -18.51
CA MET A 465 10.84 -16.52 -19.61
C MET A 465 10.47 -15.43 -20.59
N THR A 466 11.45 -14.62 -20.96
CA THR A 466 11.29 -13.56 -21.96
C THR A 466 12.15 -13.87 -23.18
N ILE A 467 11.55 -13.80 -24.36
CA ILE A 467 12.19 -14.04 -25.65
C ILE A 467 11.95 -12.83 -26.56
N GLN A 468 13.02 -12.13 -26.91
CA GLN A 468 12.99 -11.15 -28.00
C GLN A 468 13.16 -11.90 -29.32
N ARG A 469 12.06 -12.18 -30.00
CA ARG A 469 12.08 -12.98 -31.23
C ARG A 469 12.67 -12.20 -32.41
N ASN A 470 12.35 -10.93 -32.49
CA ASN A 470 12.84 -9.97 -33.49
C ASN A 470 12.63 -8.54 -32.97
N THR A 471 12.85 -7.52 -33.76
CA THR A 471 12.61 -6.12 -33.40
C THR A 471 11.15 -5.80 -33.05
N THR A 472 10.21 -6.59 -33.61
CA THR A 472 8.77 -6.37 -33.47
C THR A 472 8.18 -7.10 -32.27
N HIS A 473 8.60 -8.34 -31.99
CA HIS A 473 7.96 -9.22 -31.03
C HIS A 473 8.84 -9.53 -29.82
N GLN A 474 8.35 -9.23 -28.62
CA GLN A 474 8.90 -9.69 -27.35
C GLN A 474 7.85 -10.52 -26.62
N ILE A 475 8.08 -11.81 -26.56
CA ILE A 475 7.16 -12.77 -25.94
C ILE A 475 7.62 -13.05 -24.50
N LYS A 476 6.71 -12.92 -23.55
CA LYS A 476 6.90 -13.31 -22.14
C LYS A 476 5.85 -14.32 -21.74
N PHE A 477 6.26 -15.41 -21.10
CA PHE A 477 5.34 -16.40 -20.54
C PHE A 477 5.87 -16.92 -19.22
N GLY A 478 4.97 -17.45 -18.39
CA GLY A 478 5.35 -17.95 -17.08
C GLY A 478 4.29 -18.78 -16.39
N LEU A 479 4.72 -19.40 -15.30
CA LEU A 479 3.91 -20.17 -14.38
C LEU A 479 4.14 -19.65 -12.97
N GLU A 480 3.09 -19.68 -12.15
CA GLU A 480 3.12 -19.29 -10.74
C GLU A 480 2.24 -20.26 -9.95
N THR A 481 2.73 -20.72 -8.80
CA THR A 481 1.94 -21.51 -7.84
C THR A 481 2.08 -20.91 -6.47
N ASN A 482 0.97 -20.80 -5.75
CA ASN A 482 0.91 -20.37 -4.36
C ASN A 482 0.20 -21.46 -3.55
N ILE A 483 0.81 -21.84 -2.42
CA ILE A 483 0.25 -22.80 -1.47
C ILE A 483 0.08 -22.06 -0.15
N TYR A 484 -1.14 -22.06 0.37
CA TYR A 484 -1.51 -21.37 1.59
C TYR A 484 -1.78 -22.37 2.71
N GLN A 485 -1.27 -22.07 3.88
CA GLN A 485 -1.50 -22.81 5.12
C GLN A 485 -2.01 -21.80 6.14
N LEU A 486 -3.18 -22.05 6.70
CA LEU A 486 -3.87 -21.15 7.62
C LEU A 486 -4.17 -21.88 8.90
N ASP A 487 -3.79 -21.30 10.02
CA ASP A 487 -4.11 -21.76 11.36
C ASP A 487 -4.71 -20.59 12.14
N MET A 488 -5.95 -20.74 12.62
CA MET A 488 -6.73 -19.69 13.25
C MET A 488 -7.31 -20.16 14.56
N THR A 489 -7.18 -19.33 15.55
CA THR A 489 -7.95 -19.40 16.81
C THR A 489 -8.37 -17.98 17.19
N ASP A 490 -9.67 -17.75 17.18
CA ASP A 490 -10.30 -16.49 17.55
C ASP A 490 -11.39 -16.78 18.60
N MET A 491 -11.35 -16.08 19.71
CA MET A 491 -12.25 -16.30 20.85
C MET A 491 -12.80 -14.96 21.34
N LEU A 492 -14.13 -14.82 21.33
CA LEU A 492 -14.81 -13.69 21.94
C LEU A 492 -15.37 -14.08 23.30
N TYR A 493 -15.19 -13.21 24.29
CA TYR A 493 -15.59 -13.41 25.70
C TYR A 493 -14.96 -14.66 26.35
N PRO A 494 -13.64 -14.91 26.19
CA PRO A 494 -12.99 -15.95 27.00
C PRO A 494 -13.02 -15.54 28.47
N ASP A 495 -13.19 -16.51 29.35
CA ASP A 495 -13.24 -16.30 30.80
C ASP A 495 -12.71 -17.54 31.53
N ILE A 496 -12.25 -17.37 32.79
CA ILE A 496 -11.74 -18.45 33.63
C ILE A 496 -12.76 -19.60 33.79
N ASP A 497 -14.05 -19.28 33.81
CA ASP A 497 -15.14 -20.25 33.90
C ASP A 497 -15.60 -20.76 32.52
N ASN A 498 -15.25 -20.09 31.45
CA ASN A 498 -15.52 -20.47 30.05
C ASN A 498 -14.33 -20.12 29.13
N PRO A 499 -13.23 -20.87 29.15
CA PRO A 499 -12.02 -20.57 28.40
C PRO A 499 -12.21 -20.54 26.88
N THR A 500 -13.23 -21.22 26.35
CA THR A 500 -13.56 -21.20 24.92
C THR A 500 -14.36 -19.97 24.50
N GLY A 501 -14.81 -19.17 25.47
CA GLY A 501 -15.63 -17.99 25.19
C GLY A 501 -17.05 -18.32 24.74
N ILE A 502 -17.78 -17.27 24.32
CA ILE A 502 -19.14 -17.42 23.78
C ILE A 502 -19.08 -17.70 22.27
N TYR A 503 -18.11 -17.08 21.59
CA TYR A 503 -17.89 -17.25 20.15
C TYR A 503 -16.44 -17.65 19.90
N THR A 504 -16.27 -18.76 19.22
CA THR A 504 -14.94 -19.31 18.92
C THR A 504 -14.83 -19.72 17.48
N ASP A 505 -13.77 -19.31 16.81
CA ASP A 505 -13.42 -19.76 15.46
C ASP A 505 -12.06 -20.44 15.46
N ILE A 506 -12.05 -21.75 15.27
CA ILE A 506 -10.82 -22.57 15.25
C ILE A 506 -10.79 -23.40 14.00
N TYR A 507 -9.80 -23.18 13.14
CA TYR A 507 -9.59 -24.03 11.98
C TYR A 507 -8.13 -24.10 11.54
N ASN A 508 -7.83 -25.15 10.79
CA ASN A 508 -6.56 -25.33 10.09
C ASN A 508 -6.85 -25.82 8.68
N PHE A 509 -6.69 -24.92 7.70
CA PHE A 509 -6.99 -25.19 6.29
C PHE A 509 -5.79 -24.96 5.39
N ASN A 510 -5.74 -25.70 4.29
CA ASN A 510 -4.77 -25.54 3.23
C ASN A 510 -5.51 -25.36 1.91
N CYS A 511 -5.10 -24.37 1.15
CA CYS A 511 -5.59 -24.11 -0.19
C CYS A 511 -4.43 -23.79 -1.14
N TRP A 512 -4.67 -23.79 -2.45
CA TRP A 512 -3.61 -23.52 -3.40
C TRP A 512 -4.14 -22.85 -4.67
N GLN A 513 -3.25 -22.14 -5.34
CA GLN A 513 -3.50 -21.47 -6.60
C GLN A 513 -2.42 -21.83 -7.62
N LEU A 514 -2.83 -22.05 -8.87
CA LEU A 514 -1.95 -22.27 -10.00
C LEU A 514 -2.31 -21.23 -11.09
N SER A 515 -1.32 -20.58 -11.64
CA SER A 515 -1.52 -19.57 -12.66
C SER A 515 -0.53 -19.73 -13.82
N SER A 516 -0.96 -19.38 -15.01
CA SER A 516 -0.08 -19.30 -16.19
C SER A 516 -0.41 -18.05 -17.00
N PHE A 517 0.59 -17.51 -17.67
CA PHE A 517 0.37 -16.34 -18.53
C PHE A 517 1.23 -16.39 -19.79
N LEU A 518 0.71 -15.73 -20.82
CA LEU A 518 1.39 -15.45 -22.08
C LEU A 518 1.14 -13.99 -22.46
N GLN A 519 2.20 -13.27 -22.83
CA GLN A 519 2.13 -11.87 -23.25
C GLN A 519 3.06 -11.65 -24.43
N ASP A 520 2.59 -10.91 -25.44
CA ASP A 520 3.42 -10.39 -26.53
C ASP A 520 3.43 -8.87 -26.51
N ARG A 521 4.62 -8.31 -26.54
CA ARG A 521 4.82 -6.88 -26.77
C ARG A 521 5.23 -6.70 -28.21
N ILE A 522 4.35 -6.05 -28.99
CA ILE A 522 4.50 -5.82 -30.41
C ILE A 522 4.87 -4.36 -30.62
N THR A 523 6.05 -4.11 -31.20
CA THR A 523 6.49 -2.76 -31.56
C THR A 523 6.41 -2.61 -33.08
N PHE A 524 5.55 -1.72 -33.56
CA PHE A 524 5.35 -1.47 -34.97
C PHE A 524 5.26 0.03 -35.26
N GLU A 525 6.14 0.58 -36.10
CA GLU A 525 6.16 1.99 -36.53
C GLU A 525 6.06 2.99 -35.35
N GLY A 526 6.72 2.68 -34.24
CA GLY A 526 6.69 3.50 -33.03
C GLY A 526 5.50 3.22 -32.10
N MET A 527 4.46 2.51 -32.56
CA MET A 527 3.37 2.06 -31.71
C MET A 527 3.79 0.80 -30.95
N ASN A 528 3.49 0.76 -29.66
CA ASN A 528 3.65 -0.44 -28.83
C ASN A 528 2.27 -1.00 -28.47
N VAL A 529 2.04 -2.26 -28.82
CA VAL A 529 0.86 -3.03 -28.43
C VAL A 529 1.29 -4.12 -27.49
N ARG A 530 0.66 -4.23 -26.34
CA ARG A 530 0.86 -5.28 -25.36
C ARG A 530 -0.41 -6.10 -25.25
N ALA A 531 -0.38 -7.33 -25.73
CA ALA A 531 -1.49 -8.27 -25.68
C ALA A 531 -1.12 -9.43 -24.75
N GLY A 532 -1.95 -9.70 -23.76
CA GLY A 532 -1.70 -10.73 -22.77
C GLY A 532 -2.94 -11.53 -22.40
N LEU A 533 -2.70 -12.78 -22.04
CA LEU A 533 -3.71 -13.70 -21.53
C LEU A 533 -3.16 -14.38 -20.28
N ARG A 534 -3.98 -14.41 -19.21
CA ARG A 534 -3.66 -15.13 -17.99
C ARG A 534 -4.76 -16.12 -17.69
N PHE A 535 -4.37 -17.27 -17.21
CA PHE A 535 -5.23 -18.31 -16.68
C PHE A 535 -4.90 -18.52 -15.20
N ASP A 536 -5.91 -18.52 -14.35
CA ASP A 536 -5.82 -18.76 -12.91
C ASP A 536 -6.73 -19.91 -12.52
N LEU A 537 -6.28 -20.76 -11.62
CA LEU A 537 -7.00 -21.88 -11.02
C LEU A 537 -6.80 -21.83 -9.50
N PHE A 538 -7.88 -21.83 -8.73
CA PHE A 538 -7.88 -21.86 -7.27
C PHE A 538 -8.62 -23.08 -6.73
N ASP A 539 -8.09 -23.71 -5.69
CA ASP A 539 -8.70 -24.81 -4.94
C ASP A 539 -8.72 -24.47 -3.45
N PRO A 540 -9.88 -24.24 -2.83
CA PRO A 540 -10.00 -23.92 -1.39
C PRO A 540 -9.63 -25.09 -0.47
N GLY A 541 -9.39 -26.27 -1.02
CA GLY A 541 -9.07 -27.47 -0.28
C GLY A 541 -10.31 -28.27 0.16
N ARG A 542 -10.15 -29.58 0.13
CA ARG A 542 -11.23 -30.51 0.44
C ARG A 542 -11.77 -30.37 1.87
N LYS A 543 -10.88 -30.14 2.84
CA LYS A 543 -11.24 -30.02 4.25
C LYS A 543 -12.17 -28.82 4.52
N ALA A 544 -11.92 -27.67 3.87
CA ALA A 544 -12.77 -26.49 4.01
C ALA A 544 -14.17 -26.75 3.43
N VAL A 545 -14.27 -27.39 2.26
CA VAL A 545 -15.57 -27.72 1.64
C VAL A 545 -16.32 -28.75 2.47
N GLU A 546 -15.65 -29.74 3.06
CA GLU A 546 -16.28 -30.70 3.98
C GLU A 546 -16.81 -30.03 5.26
N SER A 547 -16.12 -28.99 5.76
CA SER A 547 -16.60 -28.20 6.91
C SER A 547 -17.80 -27.35 6.52
N TYR A 548 -17.78 -26.71 5.35
CA TYR A 548 -18.94 -25.97 4.81
C TYR A 548 -20.17 -26.88 4.62
N ASN A 549 -19.97 -28.11 4.15
CA ASN A 549 -21.03 -29.08 4.01
C ASN A 549 -21.70 -29.46 5.36
N ARG A 550 -20.93 -29.50 6.43
CA ARG A 550 -21.53 -29.71 7.78
C ARG A 550 -22.45 -28.58 8.16
N TYR A 551 -22.06 -27.32 7.85
CA TYR A 551 -22.91 -26.17 8.06
C TYR A 551 -24.19 -26.21 7.20
N LEU A 552 -24.09 -26.54 5.90
CA LEU A 552 -25.26 -26.69 5.03
C LEU A 552 -26.26 -27.73 5.56
N LEU A 553 -25.76 -28.84 6.09
CA LEU A 553 -26.62 -29.86 6.71
C LEU A 553 -27.31 -29.35 7.97
N LEU A 554 -26.68 -28.46 8.77
CA LEU A 554 -27.34 -27.83 9.94
C LEU A 554 -28.49 -26.96 9.52
N THR A 555 -28.35 -26.19 8.44
CA THR A 555 -29.41 -25.32 7.90
C THR A 555 -30.47 -26.06 7.11
N GLY A 556 -30.30 -27.38 6.91
CA GLY A 556 -31.23 -28.26 6.20
C GLY A 556 -31.01 -28.31 4.69
N PHE A 557 -29.93 -27.74 4.18
CA PHE A 557 -29.57 -27.83 2.76
C PHE A 557 -28.71 -29.08 2.49
N PRO A 558 -28.79 -29.65 1.26
CA PRO A 558 -27.88 -30.75 0.87
C PRO A 558 -26.46 -30.22 0.79
N GLY A 559 -25.50 -31.03 1.23
CA GLY A 559 -24.08 -30.72 1.12
C GLY A 559 -23.63 -30.67 -0.36
N GLU A 560 -22.63 -29.85 -0.64
CA GLU A 560 -22.03 -29.71 -1.95
C GLU A 560 -21.01 -30.83 -2.22
N ASP A 561 -20.81 -31.16 -3.50
CA ASP A 561 -19.81 -32.16 -3.89
C ASP A 561 -18.39 -31.60 -3.72
N ALA A 562 -17.60 -32.20 -2.82
CA ALA A 562 -16.20 -31.86 -2.57
C ALA A 562 -15.23 -32.36 -3.66
N GLY A 563 -15.74 -32.87 -4.76
CA GLY A 563 -14.94 -33.31 -5.92
C GLY A 563 -14.15 -32.19 -6.55
N PHE A 564 -12.95 -32.50 -7.05
CA PHE A 564 -11.99 -31.51 -7.56
C PHE A 564 -12.62 -30.48 -8.51
N PHE A 565 -13.36 -30.92 -9.53
CA PHE A 565 -13.91 -30.00 -10.54
C PHE A 565 -15.03 -29.09 -10.04
N LYS A 566 -15.72 -29.45 -8.95
CA LYS A 566 -16.78 -28.63 -8.38
C LYS A 566 -16.27 -27.60 -7.34
N ARG A 567 -15.16 -27.91 -6.69
CA ARG A 567 -14.56 -27.01 -5.71
C ARG A 567 -13.53 -26.05 -6.31
N THR A 568 -13.01 -26.35 -7.52
CA THR A 568 -12.01 -25.51 -8.15
C THR A 568 -12.64 -24.39 -8.97
N GLU A 569 -12.18 -23.19 -8.75
CA GLU A 569 -12.53 -21.99 -9.50
C GLU A 569 -11.44 -21.70 -10.54
N TRP A 570 -11.84 -21.40 -11.78
CA TRP A 570 -10.91 -21.07 -12.86
C TRP A 570 -11.31 -19.79 -13.59
N GLN A 571 -10.34 -18.99 -13.99
CA GLN A 571 -10.55 -17.70 -14.62
C GLN A 571 -9.60 -17.45 -15.76
N VAL A 572 -10.06 -16.65 -16.75
CA VAL A 572 -9.27 -16.20 -17.90
C VAL A 572 -9.29 -14.68 -17.97
N SER A 573 -8.12 -14.07 -17.95
CA SER A 573 -7.90 -12.60 -17.86
C SER A 573 -7.24 -12.08 -19.14
N PRO A 574 -8.00 -11.61 -20.15
CA PRO A 574 -7.43 -10.91 -21.30
C PRO A 574 -7.01 -9.49 -20.92
N ARG A 575 -5.88 -9.05 -21.49
CA ARG A 575 -5.31 -7.71 -21.29
C ARG A 575 -4.79 -7.14 -22.59
N LEU A 576 -5.05 -5.87 -22.82
CA LEU A 576 -4.61 -5.14 -24.00
C LEU A 576 -4.15 -3.75 -23.59
N GLY A 577 -2.92 -3.41 -23.93
CA GLY A 577 -2.38 -2.06 -23.77
C GLY A 577 -1.85 -1.59 -25.13
N VAL A 578 -2.08 -0.33 -25.44
CA VAL A 578 -1.56 0.31 -26.65
C VAL A 578 -0.90 1.62 -26.24
N SER A 579 0.29 1.88 -26.74
CA SER A 579 0.96 3.17 -26.63
C SER A 579 1.37 3.67 -28.01
N TYR A 580 1.04 4.92 -28.28
CA TYR A 580 1.37 5.58 -29.53
C TYR A 580 2.02 6.93 -29.29
N PRO A 581 3.31 7.10 -29.56
CA PRO A 581 3.96 8.40 -29.56
C PRO A 581 3.47 9.23 -30.76
N ILE A 582 2.60 10.22 -30.51
CA ILE A 582 2.07 11.12 -31.54
C ILE A 582 3.17 12.04 -32.07
N SER A 583 4.07 12.44 -31.17
CA SER A 583 5.24 13.26 -31.45
C SER A 583 6.39 12.89 -30.49
N GLU A 584 7.56 13.50 -30.63
CA GLU A 584 8.67 13.36 -29.66
C GLU A 584 8.33 13.89 -28.25
N ARG A 585 7.24 14.64 -28.12
CA ARG A 585 6.79 15.27 -26.89
C ARG A 585 5.42 14.81 -26.41
N ASP A 586 4.75 13.96 -27.20
CA ASP A 586 3.38 13.51 -26.91
C ASP A 586 3.27 12.01 -27.06
N ALA A 587 2.75 11.36 -26.03
CA ALA A 587 2.42 9.95 -26.08
C ALA A 587 0.96 9.74 -25.63
N LEU A 588 0.19 9.02 -26.45
CA LEU A 588 -1.16 8.54 -26.14
C LEU A 588 -1.08 7.10 -25.72
N TYR A 589 -1.83 6.70 -24.71
CA TYR A 589 -1.98 5.29 -24.35
C TYR A 589 -3.43 4.94 -24.06
N PHE A 590 -3.75 3.69 -24.33
CA PHE A 590 -5.03 3.06 -24.03
C PHE A 590 -4.76 1.72 -23.36
N ASN A 591 -5.59 1.38 -22.40
CA ASN A 591 -5.53 0.10 -21.70
C ASN A 591 -6.93 -0.49 -21.50
N TYR A 592 -7.02 -1.80 -21.66
CA TYR A 592 -8.18 -2.61 -21.31
C TYR A 592 -7.70 -3.87 -20.58
N GLY A 593 -8.39 -4.23 -19.49
CA GLY A 593 -8.11 -5.48 -18.82
C GLY A 593 -9.30 -6.01 -18.04
N ARG A 594 -9.39 -7.33 -17.99
CA ARG A 594 -10.25 -8.06 -17.07
C ARG A 594 -9.36 -8.68 -16.00
N PHE A 595 -9.71 -8.43 -14.75
CA PHE A 595 -8.91 -8.82 -13.58
C PHE A 595 -9.78 -9.61 -12.63
N TYR A 596 -9.17 -10.58 -11.97
CA TYR A 596 -9.81 -11.44 -10.99
C TYR A 596 -9.03 -11.46 -9.70
N GLN A 597 -9.77 -11.53 -8.60
CA GLN A 597 -9.22 -11.71 -7.28
C GLN A 597 -10.06 -12.73 -6.50
N ILE A 598 -9.39 -13.68 -5.87
CA ILE A 598 -10.04 -14.60 -4.94
C ILE A 598 -10.50 -13.77 -3.73
N PRO A 599 -11.74 -13.97 -3.22
CA PRO A 599 -12.16 -13.36 -1.97
C PRO A 599 -11.14 -13.60 -0.85
N ARG A 600 -11.09 -12.72 0.13
CA ARG A 600 -10.17 -12.87 1.27
C ARG A 600 -10.38 -14.25 1.93
N LEU A 601 -9.29 -14.94 2.24
CA LEU A 601 -9.39 -16.28 2.82
C LEU A 601 -10.06 -16.27 4.20
N GLU A 602 -9.97 -15.16 4.93
CA GLU A 602 -10.73 -14.89 6.14
C GLU A 602 -12.23 -15.12 5.92
N VAL A 603 -12.84 -14.40 4.98
CA VAL A 603 -14.29 -14.51 4.73
C VAL A 603 -14.70 -15.79 4.02
N MET A 604 -13.77 -16.50 3.39
CA MET A 604 -14.04 -17.83 2.82
C MET A 604 -14.07 -18.92 3.89
N PHE A 605 -13.32 -18.75 4.98
CA PHE A 605 -13.11 -19.83 5.94
C PHE A 605 -13.63 -19.55 7.35
N GLN A 606 -14.12 -18.34 7.63
CA GLN A 606 -14.63 -17.92 8.92
C GLN A 606 -15.72 -18.86 9.45
N PHE A 607 -15.60 -19.26 10.70
CA PHE A 607 -16.52 -20.17 11.42
C PHE A 607 -16.79 -21.55 10.78
N LEU A 608 -15.98 -21.98 9.83
CA LEU A 608 -16.10 -23.33 9.25
C LEU A 608 -15.54 -24.43 10.17
N GLY A 609 -14.72 -24.06 11.15
CA GLY A 609 -14.13 -25.00 12.10
C GLY A 609 -15.11 -25.52 13.16
N GLN A 610 -16.11 -24.71 13.53
CA GLN A 610 -17.11 -25.00 14.55
C GLN A 610 -18.54 -24.74 14.07
N THR A 611 -19.48 -25.52 14.53
CA THR A 611 -20.87 -25.50 14.11
C THR A 611 -21.83 -24.89 15.13
N ASP A 612 -21.33 -24.40 16.26
CA ASP A 612 -22.17 -24.01 17.41
C ASP A 612 -22.49 -22.52 17.48
N GLN A 613 -22.22 -21.76 16.40
CA GLN A 613 -22.19 -20.29 16.43
C GLN A 613 -23.26 -19.69 15.49
N GLY A 614 -24.50 -19.65 15.92
CA GLY A 614 -25.66 -19.47 15.07
C GLY A 614 -25.97 -18.07 14.51
N LEU A 615 -25.26 -17.02 14.85
CA LEU A 615 -25.65 -15.65 14.47
C LEU A 615 -24.57 -14.84 13.73
N LEU A 616 -23.38 -15.38 13.56
CA LEU A 616 -22.28 -14.73 12.84
C LEU A 616 -22.21 -15.24 11.39
N PRO A 617 -21.70 -14.44 10.45
CA PRO A 617 -21.58 -14.86 9.06
C PRO A 617 -20.66 -16.04 8.92
N PHE A 618 -21.11 -17.09 8.23
CA PHE A 618 -20.31 -18.26 7.91
C PHE A 618 -19.57 -18.09 6.59
N GLY A 619 -18.34 -18.54 6.58
CA GLY A 619 -17.50 -18.59 5.40
C GLY A 619 -18.05 -19.51 4.32
N ASN A 620 -17.78 -19.15 3.06
CA ASN A 620 -18.16 -19.97 1.91
C ASN A 620 -16.93 -20.21 1.02
N PRO A 621 -16.32 -21.39 1.08
CA PRO A 621 -15.14 -21.72 0.29
C PRO A 621 -15.44 -21.90 -1.22
N LEU A 622 -16.70 -21.93 -1.62
CA LEU A 622 -17.16 -22.11 -2.99
C LEU A 622 -17.55 -20.77 -3.67
N MET A 623 -17.18 -19.63 -3.09
CA MET A 623 -17.38 -18.33 -3.74
C MET A 623 -16.56 -18.21 -5.02
N ASP A 624 -17.17 -17.57 -6.02
CA ASP A 624 -16.49 -17.20 -7.25
C ASP A 624 -15.46 -16.08 -7.01
N ALA A 625 -14.47 -15.98 -7.91
CA ALA A 625 -13.54 -14.87 -7.87
C ALA A 625 -14.22 -13.55 -8.23
N GLU A 626 -13.93 -12.51 -7.45
CA GLU A 626 -14.36 -11.14 -7.73
C GLU A 626 -13.75 -10.65 -9.03
N THR A 627 -14.49 -9.89 -9.81
CA THR A 627 -14.11 -9.50 -11.19
C THR A 627 -14.10 -7.98 -11.35
N THR A 628 -13.02 -7.44 -11.90
CA THR A 628 -12.95 -6.04 -12.34
C THR A 628 -12.67 -5.94 -13.83
N ILE A 629 -13.47 -5.16 -14.54
CA ILE A 629 -13.21 -4.73 -15.92
C ILE A 629 -12.75 -3.28 -15.88
N MET A 630 -11.57 -2.99 -16.44
CA MET A 630 -10.99 -1.66 -16.42
C MET A 630 -10.68 -1.15 -17.81
N TYR A 631 -11.01 0.11 -18.03
CA TYR A 631 -10.64 0.89 -19.22
C TYR A 631 -9.86 2.12 -18.79
N GLU A 632 -8.83 2.43 -19.53
CA GLU A 632 -8.00 3.62 -19.28
C GLU A 632 -7.54 4.22 -20.60
N VAL A 633 -7.57 5.55 -20.69
CA VAL A 633 -6.95 6.33 -21.75
C VAL A 633 -6.17 7.47 -21.13
N GLY A 634 -4.96 7.73 -21.62
CA GLY A 634 -4.17 8.83 -21.12
C GLY A 634 -3.24 9.44 -22.15
N VAL A 635 -2.82 10.66 -21.86
CA VAL A 635 -1.91 11.46 -22.68
C VAL A 635 -0.79 12.00 -21.80
N GLN A 636 0.44 11.84 -22.27
CA GLN A 636 1.60 12.52 -21.71
C GLN A 636 2.05 13.63 -22.66
N HIS A 637 2.38 14.79 -22.10
CA HIS A 637 2.91 15.92 -22.86
C HIS A 637 4.13 16.52 -22.18
N GLN A 638 5.20 16.68 -22.93
CA GLN A 638 6.42 17.36 -22.48
C GLN A 638 6.38 18.84 -22.87
N PHE A 639 6.09 19.72 -21.91
CA PHE A 639 6.09 21.17 -22.13
C PHE A 639 7.49 21.74 -22.35
N THR A 640 8.45 21.26 -21.54
CA THR A 640 9.86 21.64 -21.62
C THR A 640 10.77 20.45 -21.33
N GLY A 641 12.09 20.60 -21.49
CA GLY A 641 13.07 19.56 -21.11
C GLY A 641 13.00 19.09 -19.65
N THR A 642 12.28 19.81 -18.78
CA THR A 642 12.16 19.48 -17.35
C THR A 642 10.73 19.46 -16.83
N LEU A 643 9.72 19.79 -17.64
CA LEU A 643 8.32 19.87 -17.25
C LEU A 643 7.48 18.93 -18.10
N VAL A 644 6.78 17.99 -17.47
CA VAL A 644 5.89 17.04 -18.12
C VAL A 644 4.53 17.01 -17.43
N GLY A 645 3.47 16.91 -18.22
CA GLY A 645 2.10 16.65 -17.78
C GLY A 645 1.63 15.28 -18.21
N ASP A 646 0.84 14.66 -17.35
CA ASP A 646 0.17 13.38 -17.60
C ASP A 646 -1.31 13.54 -17.23
N VAL A 647 -2.19 13.12 -18.12
CA VAL A 647 -3.64 13.10 -17.90
C VAL A 647 -4.14 11.71 -18.19
N ALA A 648 -4.84 11.10 -17.25
CA ALA A 648 -5.44 9.79 -17.42
C ALA A 648 -6.92 9.82 -17.05
N MET A 649 -7.76 9.20 -17.86
CA MET A 649 -9.16 8.93 -17.56
C MET A 649 -9.34 7.44 -17.41
N PHE A 650 -10.09 7.03 -16.40
CA PHE A 650 -10.33 5.62 -16.13
C PHE A 650 -11.78 5.34 -15.77
N TYR A 651 -12.17 4.13 -16.06
CA TYR A 651 -13.47 3.56 -15.70
C TYR A 651 -13.27 2.10 -15.28
N LYS A 652 -13.88 1.72 -14.16
CA LYS A 652 -13.89 0.35 -13.63
C LYS A 652 -15.32 -0.08 -13.38
N ASP A 653 -15.66 -1.29 -13.79
CA ASP A 653 -16.83 -2.04 -13.33
C ASP A 653 -16.35 -3.22 -12.48
N ILE A 654 -16.94 -3.38 -11.32
CA ILE A 654 -16.57 -4.39 -10.34
C ILE A 654 -17.81 -5.25 -10.07
N PHE A 655 -17.67 -6.57 -10.20
CA PHE A 655 -18.75 -7.53 -10.09
C PHE A 655 -18.38 -8.65 -9.13
N GLY A 656 -19.42 -9.22 -8.49
CA GLY A 656 -19.27 -10.36 -7.62
C GLY A 656 -18.41 -10.08 -6.38
N LEU A 657 -18.44 -8.82 -5.91
CA LEU A 657 -17.81 -8.50 -4.63
C LEU A 657 -18.46 -9.28 -3.50
N THR A 658 -17.65 -9.68 -2.55
CA THR A 658 -18.10 -10.39 -1.35
C THR A 658 -19.06 -9.51 -0.55
N GLY A 659 -20.18 -10.07 -0.19
CA GLY A 659 -21.22 -9.51 0.70
C GLY A 659 -21.84 -10.60 1.54
N THR A 660 -22.77 -10.24 2.41
CA THR A 660 -23.50 -11.18 3.26
C THR A 660 -24.99 -11.17 2.96
N LEU A 661 -25.57 -12.36 2.95
CA LEU A 661 -27.03 -12.56 2.87
C LEU A 661 -27.51 -13.38 4.07
N PRO A 662 -28.68 -13.02 4.63
CA PRO A 662 -29.45 -13.96 5.41
C PRO A 662 -29.81 -15.15 4.53
N GLY A 663 -29.42 -16.36 4.97
CA GLY A 663 -29.73 -17.59 4.26
C GLY A 663 -31.18 -17.97 4.47
N ASP A 664 -31.83 -18.60 3.47
CA ASP A 664 -33.09 -19.27 3.68
C ASP A 664 -32.91 -20.43 4.67
N LEU A 665 -33.84 -20.59 5.55
CA LEU A 665 -33.82 -21.65 6.55
C LEU A 665 -34.90 -22.70 6.21
N VAL A 666 -34.50 -23.96 6.25
CA VAL A 666 -35.44 -25.06 6.12
C VAL A 666 -36.17 -25.24 7.45
N GLU A 667 -37.50 -25.16 7.44
CA GLU A 667 -38.32 -25.33 8.64
C GLU A 667 -38.09 -26.69 9.31
N GLY A 668 -37.82 -26.66 10.63
CA GLY A 668 -37.47 -27.86 11.38
C GLY A 668 -36.03 -28.31 11.20
N SER A 669 -35.13 -27.46 10.66
CA SER A 669 -33.72 -27.76 10.56
C SER A 669 -33.04 -27.82 11.94
N PRO A 670 -31.93 -28.56 12.09
CA PRO A 670 -31.14 -28.57 13.32
C PRO A 670 -30.70 -27.18 13.77
N PHE A 671 -30.51 -26.23 12.83
CA PHE A 671 -30.18 -24.85 13.14
C PHE A 671 -31.29 -24.13 13.93
N GLN A 672 -32.57 -24.33 13.54
CA GLN A 672 -33.68 -23.77 14.28
C GLN A 672 -33.87 -24.43 15.66
N GLU A 673 -33.56 -25.72 15.78
CA GLU A 673 -33.58 -26.41 17.08
C GLU A 673 -32.53 -25.85 18.06
N LEU A 674 -31.36 -25.47 17.54
CA LEU A 674 -30.27 -24.94 18.36
C LEU A 674 -30.44 -23.46 18.72
N TYR A 675 -30.87 -22.60 17.77
CA TYR A 675 -30.83 -21.16 17.91
C TYR A 675 -32.21 -20.47 17.97
N GLY A 676 -33.26 -21.26 17.86
CA GLY A 676 -34.64 -20.78 17.93
C GLY A 676 -35.30 -20.53 16.55
N PRO A 677 -36.62 -20.43 16.53
CA PRO A 677 -37.41 -20.40 15.29
C PRO A 677 -37.24 -19.11 14.44
N THR A 678 -36.69 -18.07 15.02
CA THR A 678 -36.46 -16.77 14.35
C THR A 678 -34.98 -16.56 13.98
N ALA A 679 -34.09 -17.47 14.34
CA ALA A 679 -32.70 -17.37 14.00
C ALA A 679 -32.50 -17.59 12.49
N THR A 680 -31.76 -16.69 11.84
CA THR A 680 -31.48 -16.74 10.41
C THR A 680 -29.97 -16.90 10.21
N PRO A 681 -29.52 -17.95 9.50
CA PRO A 681 -28.10 -18.07 9.18
C PRO A 681 -27.66 -16.94 8.25
N VAL A 682 -26.46 -16.43 8.43
CA VAL A 682 -25.84 -15.44 7.54
C VAL A 682 -24.65 -16.08 6.84
N VAL A 683 -24.56 -15.93 5.54
CA VAL A 683 -23.49 -16.54 4.72
C VAL A 683 -22.83 -15.52 3.83
N TYR A 684 -21.53 -15.63 3.67
CA TYR A 684 -20.80 -14.85 2.66
C TYR A 684 -21.06 -15.37 1.25
N THR A 685 -21.28 -14.45 0.32
CA THR A 685 -21.54 -14.79 -1.09
C THR A 685 -21.11 -13.66 -2.01
N ASN A 686 -21.03 -13.94 -3.30
CA ASN A 686 -20.77 -12.94 -4.35
C ASN A 686 -22.04 -12.18 -4.68
N LEU A 687 -22.29 -11.08 -3.99
CA LEU A 687 -23.54 -10.32 -4.08
C LEU A 687 -23.33 -8.91 -4.63
N ASP A 688 -22.23 -8.28 -4.21
CA ASP A 688 -22.06 -6.85 -4.36
C ASP A 688 -21.46 -6.48 -5.72
N TYR A 689 -21.68 -5.25 -6.11
CA TYR A 689 -21.12 -4.63 -7.30
C TYR A 689 -20.65 -3.21 -6.99
N GLY A 690 -19.75 -2.69 -7.82
CA GLY A 690 -19.29 -1.33 -7.73
C GLY A 690 -18.86 -0.77 -9.06
N SER A 691 -18.79 0.54 -9.15
CA SER A 691 -18.23 1.25 -10.29
C SER A 691 -17.37 2.41 -9.85
N VAL A 692 -16.28 2.63 -10.56
CA VAL A 692 -15.39 3.76 -10.28
C VAL A 692 -15.03 4.45 -11.58
N ARG A 693 -15.16 5.77 -11.60
CA ARG A 693 -14.78 6.61 -12.74
C ARG A 693 -14.02 7.82 -12.26
N GLY A 694 -13.02 8.22 -13.04
CA GLY A 694 -12.23 9.37 -12.64
C GLY A 694 -11.28 9.89 -13.71
N ILE A 695 -10.69 11.02 -13.36
CA ILE A 695 -9.64 11.67 -14.15
C ILE A 695 -8.51 12.07 -13.21
N GLU A 696 -7.30 11.79 -13.63
CA GLU A 696 -6.06 12.10 -12.93
C GLU A 696 -5.25 13.09 -13.76
N PHE A 697 -4.71 14.11 -13.10
CA PHE A 697 -3.75 15.05 -13.66
C PHE A 697 -2.48 15.00 -12.84
N LYS A 698 -1.35 14.89 -13.49
CA LYS A 698 -0.03 14.98 -12.85
C LYS A 698 0.84 15.95 -13.63
N LEU A 699 1.39 16.92 -12.94
CA LEU A 699 2.39 17.83 -13.48
C LEU A 699 3.68 17.63 -12.69
N THR A 700 4.77 17.30 -13.36
CA THR A 700 6.06 17.03 -12.74
C THR A 700 7.13 17.96 -13.31
N LYS A 701 7.83 18.63 -12.43
CA LYS A 701 9.00 19.44 -12.72
C LYS A 701 10.24 18.76 -12.17
N ARG A 702 11.11 18.26 -13.04
CA ARG A 702 12.42 17.74 -12.64
C ARG A 702 13.30 18.84 -12.08
N PHE A 703 14.25 18.46 -11.25
CA PHE A 703 15.17 19.41 -10.63
C PHE A 703 15.93 20.23 -11.68
N SER A 704 15.81 21.52 -11.60
CA SER A 704 16.59 22.46 -12.39
C SER A 704 16.57 23.82 -11.72
N ARG A 705 17.64 24.59 -11.79
CA ARG A 705 17.75 25.93 -11.22
C ARG A 705 17.35 26.04 -9.74
N ARG A 706 17.63 25.01 -8.92
CA ARG A 706 17.36 24.98 -7.49
C ARG A 706 15.98 24.47 -7.06
N PHE A 707 15.08 24.08 -7.97
CA PHE A 707 13.81 23.53 -7.53
C PHE A 707 13.33 22.36 -8.38
N SER A 708 12.61 21.45 -7.74
CA SER A 708 11.80 20.40 -8.35
C SER A 708 10.44 20.34 -7.65
N GLY A 709 9.50 19.65 -8.22
CA GLY A 709 8.22 19.45 -7.59
C GLY A 709 7.19 18.75 -8.45
N SER A 710 6.08 18.42 -7.85
CA SER A 710 4.95 17.80 -8.55
C SER A 710 3.62 18.30 -7.98
N VAL A 711 2.62 18.34 -8.83
CA VAL A 711 1.24 18.55 -8.45
C VAL A 711 0.43 17.42 -9.04
N THR A 712 -0.31 16.73 -8.20
CA THR A 712 -1.28 15.71 -8.61
C THR A 712 -2.68 16.14 -8.23
N TYR A 713 -3.63 15.90 -9.12
CA TYR A 713 -5.04 16.12 -8.86
C TYR A 713 -5.83 14.91 -9.38
N THR A 714 -6.66 14.35 -8.53
CA THR A 714 -7.58 13.27 -8.88
C THR A 714 -9.01 13.73 -8.63
N PHE A 715 -9.83 13.62 -9.65
CA PHE A 715 -11.28 13.63 -9.51
C PHE A 715 -11.78 12.21 -9.73
N SER A 716 -12.46 11.64 -8.74
CA SER A 716 -13.04 10.29 -8.87
C SER A 716 -14.38 10.20 -8.14
N LYS A 717 -15.19 9.25 -8.57
CA LYS A 717 -16.42 8.85 -7.92
C LYS A 717 -16.43 7.33 -7.84
N ALA A 718 -16.41 6.81 -6.60
CA ALA A 718 -16.54 5.39 -6.30
C ALA A 718 -17.93 5.14 -5.71
N THR A 719 -18.71 4.28 -6.37
CA THR A 719 -20.06 3.90 -5.95
C THR A 719 -20.21 2.38 -5.96
N GLY A 720 -21.08 1.85 -5.15
CA GLY A 720 -21.35 0.42 -5.07
C GLY A 720 -22.61 0.12 -4.27
N SER A 721 -22.94 -1.14 -4.17
CA SER A 721 -24.05 -1.62 -3.35
C SER A 721 -23.71 -1.60 -1.85
N SER A 722 -22.42 -1.78 -1.51
CA SER A 722 -21.96 -1.93 -0.15
C SER A 722 -20.48 -1.50 -0.01
N SER A 723 -20.14 -0.87 1.10
CA SER A 723 -18.76 -0.48 1.42
C SER A 723 -17.95 -1.61 2.04
N ASN A 724 -18.57 -2.55 2.74
CA ASN A 724 -17.93 -3.72 3.33
C ASN A 724 -18.83 -4.95 3.25
N GLU A 725 -18.26 -6.10 3.50
CA GLU A 725 -18.92 -7.40 3.35
C GLU A 725 -20.12 -7.59 4.29
N LEU A 726 -20.12 -6.95 5.47
CA LEU A 726 -21.15 -7.10 6.50
C LEU A 726 -22.30 -6.08 6.36
N GLN A 727 -22.17 -5.08 5.51
CA GLN A 727 -23.15 -4.00 5.42
C GLN A 727 -24.55 -4.53 5.06
N GLY A 728 -24.64 -5.53 4.21
CA GLY A 728 -25.90 -6.16 3.82
C GLY A 728 -26.65 -6.78 5.01
N SER A 729 -25.96 -7.57 5.82
CA SER A 729 -26.52 -8.21 7.02
C SER A 729 -26.83 -7.20 8.13
N ASN A 730 -26.00 -6.19 8.33
CA ASN A 730 -26.23 -5.13 9.32
C ASN A 730 -27.45 -4.30 8.99
N VAL A 731 -27.72 -4.03 7.73
CA VAL A 731 -28.91 -3.31 7.26
C VAL A 731 -30.18 -4.13 7.53
N VAL A 732 -30.16 -5.42 7.25
CA VAL A 732 -31.30 -6.31 7.50
C VAL A 732 -31.49 -6.57 9.00
N GLY A 733 -30.39 -6.78 9.75
CA GLY A 733 -30.42 -6.93 11.22
C GLY A 733 -30.91 -5.69 11.96
N GLY A 734 -30.74 -4.49 11.37
CA GLY A 734 -31.25 -3.22 11.86
C GLY A 734 -32.73 -2.93 11.55
N GLY A 735 -33.48 -3.91 11.06
CA GLY A 735 -34.93 -3.81 10.82
C GLY A 735 -35.34 -3.31 9.42
N LEU A 736 -34.40 -3.21 8.48
CA LEU A 736 -34.71 -2.90 7.09
C LEU A 736 -34.99 -4.16 6.29
N ASP A 737 -36.12 -4.21 5.62
CA ASP A 737 -36.59 -5.38 4.87
C ASP A 737 -35.70 -5.77 3.67
N ARG A 738 -34.82 -4.87 3.20
CA ARG A 738 -33.91 -5.11 2.04
C ARG A 738 -32.68 -4.20 2.07
N ALA A 739 -31.56 -4.74 1.63
CA ALA A 739 -30.39 -3.95 1.29
C ALA A 739 -30.71 -2.93 0.16
N PRO A 740 -30.00 -1.78 0.10
CA PRO A 740 -30.20 -0.79 -0.95
C PRO A 740 -29.97 -1.41 -2.33
N ILE A 741 -30.91 -1.20 -3.26
CA ILE A 741 -30.80 -1.67 -4.65
C ILE A 741 -30.04 -0.64 -5.52
N THR A 742 -29.75 0.55 -4.98
CA THR A 742 -29.12 1.66 -5.70
C THR A 742 -27.64 1.77 -5.34
N GLU A 743 -26.82 2.19 -6.30
CA GLU A 743 -25.43 2.54 -6.04
C GLU A 743 -25.31 3.71 -5.06
N LEU A 744 -24.54 3.50 -4.00
CA LEU A 744 -24.22 4.47 -2.96
C LEU A 744 -22.75 4.84 -3.02
N PRO A 745 -22.36 6.08 -2.61
CA PRO A 745 -20.96 6.39 -2.45
C PRO A 745 -20.29 5.44 -1.44
N LEU A 746 -19.11 4.94 -1.76
CA LEU A 746 -18.35 4.05 -0.87
C LEU A 746 -17.66 4.85 0.24
N ASP A 747 -17.44 4.26 1.43
CA ASP A 747 -16.94 4.94 2.64
C ASP A 747 -15.61 5.67 2.44
N TRP A 748 -14.76 5.20 1.52
CA TRP A 748 -13.47 5.81 1.18
C TRP A 748 -13.55 6.77 -0.02
N ASP A 749 -14.73 6.99 -0.61
CA ASP A 749 -14.88 7.87 -1.78
C ASP A 749 -14.50 9.31 -1.44
N ARG A 750 -13.52 9.85 -2.14
CA ARG A 750 -13.07 11.23 -2.04
C ARG A 750 -13.06 11.86 -3.43
N ASN A 751 -14.07 12.70 -3.69
CA ASN A 751 -14.25 13.22 -5.05
C ASN A 751 -13.08 14.06 -5.55
N HIS A 752 -12.39 14.78 -4.68
CA HIS A 752 -11.25 15.60 -5.05
C HIS A 752 -10.09 15.30 -4.13
N VAL A 753 -8.96 14.90 -4.69
CA VAL A 753 -7.70 14.70 -3.98
C VAL A 753 -6.62 15.50 -4.68
N ILE A 754 -5.88 16.31 -3.94
CA ILE A 754 -4.74 17.09 -4.42
C ILE A 754 -3.53 16.75 -3.56
N SER A 755 -2.40 16.47 -4.19
CA SER A 755 -1.11 16.36 -3.52
C SER A 755 -0.10 17.24 -4.26
N THR A 756 0.62 18.05 -3.51
CA THR A 756 1.63 18.97 -4.05
C THR A 756 2.92 18.77 -3.29
N ASN A 757 4.00 18.65 -4.00
CA ASN A 757 5.35 18.62 -3.48
C ASN A 757 6.17 19.75 -4.10
N LEU A 758 6.89 20.48 -3.28
CA LEU A 758 7.84 21.50 -3.72
C LEU A 758 9.16 21.32 -2.97
N TYR A 759 10.23 21.02 -3.69
CA TYR A 759 11.58 20.94 -3.16
C TYR A 759 12.45 22.07 -3.69
N ILE A 760 13.05 22.82 -2.79
CA ILE A 760 13.96 23.93 -3.08
C ILE A 760 15.29 23.60 -2.42
N SER A 761 16.40 23.63 -3.18
CA SER A 761 17.70 23.28 -2.63
C SER A 761 18.87 23.95 -3.32
N GLU A 762 19.97 24.09 -2.59
CA GLU A 762 21.31 24.29 -3.14
C GLU A 762 22.05 22.95 -3.01
N PRO A 763 22.33 22.24 -4.13
CA PRO A 763 22.89 20.90 -4.10
C PRO A 763 24.13 20.77 -3.21
N GLY A 764 24.10 19.78 -2.31
CA GLY A 764 25.20 19.50 -1.37
C GLY A 764 25.32 20.47 -0.19
N LEU A 765 24.41 21.46 -0.04
CA LEU A 765 24.47 22.43 1.05
C LEU A 765 23.23 22.44 1.93
N TRP A 766 22.07 22.55 1.34
CA TRP A 766 20.78 22.58 2.06
C TRP A 766 19.61 22.25 1.16
N GLY A 767 18.54 21.79 1.75
CA GLY A 767 17.27 21.56 1.08
C GLY A 767 16.08 21.95 1.97
N CYS A 768 14.96 22.26 1.34
CA CYS A 768 13.68 22.46 2.00
C CYS A 768 12.58 21.88 1.11
N ASN A 769 11.82 20.98 1.68
CA ASN A 769 10.67 20.36 1.04
C ASN A 769 9.38 20.78 1.72
N ILE A 770 8.34 21.07 0.93
CA ILE A 770 6.99 21.36 1.39
C ILE A 770 6.04 20.41 0.69
N ASP A 771 5.37 19.59 1.47
CA ASP A 771 4.30 18.69 1.02
C ASP A 771 2.95 19.23 1.50
N TRP A 772 2.03 19.45 0.57
CA TRP A 772 0.65 19.83 0.88
C TRP A 772 -0.31 18.80 0.28
N SER A 773 -1.20 18.30 1.12
CA SER A 773 -2.29 17.43 0.72
C SER A 773 -3.65 18.05 1.04
N TYR A 774 -4.61 17.83 0.17
CA TYR A 774 -6.01 18.21 0.33
C TYR A 774 -6.91 17.12 -0.22
N SER A 775 -7.99 16.81 0.51
CA SER A 775 -9.05 15.96 -0.03
C SER A 775 -10.42 16.41 0.48
N THR A 776 -11.46 16.17 -0.33
CA THR A 776 -12.85 16.28 0.16
C THR A 776 -13.09 15.25 1.27
N GLY A 777 -14.04 15.54 2.14
CA GLY A 777 -14.46 14.60 3.18
C GLY A 777 -15.02 13.31 2.58
N ARG A 778 -14.82 12.20 3.28
CA ARG A 778 -15.41 10.91 2.93
C ARG A 778 -16.92 10.91 3.20
N PRO A 779 -17.70 10.06 2.54
CA PRO A 779 -19.11 9.86 2.87
C PRO A 779 -19.30 9.33 4.30
N PHE A 780 -20.43 9.60 4.87
CA PHE A 780 -20.88 8.98 6.11
C PHE A 780 -22.41 8.89 6.12
N THR A 781 -22.91 7.98 6.92
CA THR A 781 -24.34 7.78 7.14
C THR A 781 -24.80 8.68 8.27
N PRO A 782 -25.63 9.73 8.02
CA PRO A 782 -26.18 10.53 9.09
C PRO A 782 -27.26 9.74 9.82
N VAL A 783 -27.20 9.76 11.16
CA VAL A 783 -28.27 9.24 12.00
C VAL A 783 -29.06 10.44 12.52
N LEU A 784 -30.36 10.42 12.30
CA LEU A 784 -31.25 11.53 12.70
C LEU A 784 -31.52 11.47 14.20
N PRO A 785 -31.55 12.64 14.87
CA PRO A 785 -31.94 12.73 16.25
C PRO A 785 -33.38 12.12 16.42
N ARG A 786 -33.58 11.25 17.39
CA ARG A 786 -34.79 10.48 17.65
C ARG A 786 -35.03 9.22 16.82
N GLU A 787 -34.21 8.96 15.81
CA GLU A 787 -34.25 7.71 15.06
C GLU A 787 -33.07 6.85 15.44
N ARG A 788 -33.29 5.73 16.11
CA ARG A 788 -32.21 4.74 16.39
C ARG A 788 -31.91 3.87 15.18
N GLU A 789 -32.68 4.00 14.12
CA GLU A 789 -32.61 3.16 12.93
C GLU A 789 -31.87 3.89 11.81
N VAL A 790 -30.95 3.20 11.17
CA VAL A 790 -30.30 3.65 9.94
C VAL A 790 -31.30 3.46 8.79
N ARG A 791 -31.70 4.54 8.14
CA ARG A 791 -32.52 4.42 6.91
C ARG A 791 -31.62 4.08 5.73
N ALA A 792 -31.97 3.07 4.96
CA ALA A 792 -31.23 2.69 3.75
C ALA A 792 -30.99 3.86 2.79
N ALA A 793 -31.95 4.79 2.69
CA ALA A 793 -31.83 5.99 1.84
C ALA A 793 -30.78 7.01 2.34
N LEU A 794 -30.33 6.91 3.60
CA LEU A 794 -29.36 7.81 4.21
C LEU A 794 -27.95 7.24 4.25
N ILE A 795 -27.76 5.99 3.85
CA ILE A 795 -26.42 5.36 3.83
C ILE A 795 -25.50 6.20 2.95
N ASN A 796 -24.41 6.69 3.55
CA ASN A 796 -23.38 7.49 2.86
C ASN A 796 -23.89 8.74 2.12
N SER A 797 -25.07 9.28 2.54
CA SER A 797 -25.69 10.43 1.89
C SER A 797 -24.99 11.77 2.17
N GLU A 798 -24.22 11.86 3.25
CA GLU A 798 -23.55 13.07 3.67
C GLU A 798 -22.02 12.93 3.61
N ARG A 799 -21.29 14.05 3.67
CA ARG A 799 -19.83 14.05 3.64
C ARG A 799 -19.24 14.81 4.81
N LEU A 800 -18.15 14.28 5.35
CA LEU A 800 -17.32 14.93 6.36
C LEU A 800 -16.68 16.21 5.81
N ASP A 801 -16.09 17.01 6.71
CA ASP A 801 -15.30 18.16 6.33
C ASP A 801 -14.07 17.77 5.51
N ALA A 802 -13.66 18.68 4.63
CA ALA A 802 -12.46 18.49 3.83
C ALA A 802 -11.20 18.44 4.71
N ARG A 803 -10.29 17.53 4.38
CA ARG A 803 -8.99 17.37 5.06
C ARG A 803 -7.92 18.16 4.33
N SER A 804 -6.99 18.70 5.08
CA SER A 804 -5.79 19.34 4.53
C SER A 804 -4.62 19.23 5.50
N THR A 805 -3.43 18.91 4.98
CA THR A 805 -2.23 18.75 5.80
C THR A 805 -1.05 19.38 5.07
N VAL A 806 -0.23 20.12 5.82
CA VAL A 806 1.04 20.67 5.34
C VAL A 806 2.17 20.08 6.16
N ASN A 807 3.13 19.45 5.49
CA ASN A 807 4.35 18.93 6.09
C ASN A 807 5.55 19.67 5.50
N ILE A 808 6.58 19.90 6.32
CA ILE A 808 7.81 20.60 5.90
C ILE A 808 9.00 19.79 6.40
N LYS A 809 9.99 19.58 5.53
CA LYS A 809 11.29 19.04 5.91
C LYS A 809 12.39 19.96 5.41
N ALA A 810 13.32 20.34 6.26
CA ALA A 810 14.47 21.13 5.92
C ALA A 810 15.75 20.42 6.37
N ASP A 811 16.77 20.45 5.55
CA ASP A 811 18.06 19.82 5.83
C ASP A 811 19.25 20.75 5.56
N LYS A 812 20.31 20.53 6.30
CA LYS A 812 21.64 21.13 6.08
C LYS A 812 22.65 20.01 5.95
N ARG A 813 23.49 20.09 4.91
CA ARG A 813 24.46 19.05 4.54
C ARG A 813 25.89 19.56 4.64
N TRP A 814 26.78 18.67 5.05
CA TRP A 814 28.22 18.90 5.11
C TRP A 814 28.94 17.68 4.52
N ARG A 815 30.03 17.94 3.83
CA ARG A 815 30.96 16.86 3.41
C ARG A 815 32.20 16.88 4.30
N ILE A 816 32.41 15.79 5.04
CA ILE A 816 33.49 15.62 5.99
C ILE A 816 34.30 14.36 5.59
N GLY A 817 35.54 14.50 5.13
CA GLY A 817 36.37 13.37 4.73
C GLY A 817 35.84 12.57 3.52
N GLY A 818 35.03 13.21 2.65
CA GLY A 818 34.40 12.57 1.49
C GLY A 818 33.04 11.91 1.76
N GLN A 819 32.59 11.93 3.01
CA GLN A 819 31.31 11.40 3.47
C GLN A 819 30.31 12.54 3.66
N GLU A 820 29.02 12.24 3.52
CA GLU A 820 27.96 13.25 3.70
C GLU A 820 27.33 13.11 5.09
N VAL A 821 27.27 14.22 5.81
CA VAL A 821 26.53 14.35 7.08
C VAL A 821 25.39 15.33 6.87
N SER A 822 24.18 14.96 7.19
CA SER A 822 23.03 15.86 7.13
C SER A 822 22.34 15.97 8.49
N LEU A 823 22.01 17.21 8.87
CA LEU A 823 21.09 17.51 9.98
C LEU A 823 19.78 17.96 9.35
N PHE A 824 18.67 17.40 9.79
CA PHE A 824 17.36 17.76 9.26
C PHE A 824 16.33 17.96 10.36
N MET A 825 15.31 18.74 10.04
CA MET A 825 14.12 18.96 10.87
C MET A 825 12.88 18.66 10.02
N GLU A 826 11.94 17.96 10.61
CA GLU A 826 10.64 17.61 10.02
C GLU A 826 9.51 18.17 10.87
N GLY A 827 8.58 18.89 10.26
CA GLY A 827 7.33 19.31 10.86
C GLY A 827 6.16 18.67 10.12
N ARG A 828 5.30 17.98 10.83
CA ARG A 828 4.10 17.34 10.31
C ARG A 828 2.87 18.08 10.79
N ASN A 829 1.87 18.22 9.90
CA ASN A 829 0.66 18.99 10.16
C ASN A 829 0.98 20.37 10.78
N VAL A 830 1.92 21.09 10.17
CA VAL A 830 2.48 22.33 10.76
C VAL A 830 1.42 23.42 11.00
N LEU A 831 0.29 23.37 10.30
CA LEU A 831 -0.86 24.25 10.50
C LEU A 831 -1.77 23.80 11.63
N ASP A 832 -1.47 22.69 12.29
CA ASP A 832 -2.24 22.09 13.39
C ASP A 832 -3.73 21.92 13.08
N ARG A 833 -4.04 21.53 11.84
CA ARG A 833 -5.42 21.37 11.44
C ARG A 833 -6.00 20.08 12.01
N ARG A 834 -7.11 20.17 12.73
CA ARG A 834 -7.89 19.03 13.18
C ARG A 834 -8.71 18.48 12.02
N ASN A 835 -8.19 17.47 11.36
CA ASN A 835 -8.91 16.77 10.28
C ASN A 835 -9.71 15.63 10.90
N ILE A 836 -10.99 15.53 10.59
CA ILE A 836 -11.82 14.40 11.02
C ILE A 836 -11.34 13.15 10.32
N ALA A 837 -10.93 12.15 11.08
CA ALA A 837 -10.42 10.88 10.60
C ALA A 837 -11.53 9.81 10.59
N ASN A 838 -12.25 9.67 11.70
CA ASN A 838 -13.30 8.66 11.84
C ASN A 838 -14.46 9.17 12.69
N LEU A 839 -15.71 8.84 12.33
CA LEU A 839 -16.90 9.09 13.13
C LEU A 839 -17.44 7.84 13.81
N THR A 840 -16.91 6.68 13.51
CA THR A 840 -17.33 5.41 14.10
C THR A 840 -16.16 4.79 14.87
N PRO A 841 -15.80 5.31 16.02
CA PRO A 841 -14.82 4.66 16.85
C PRO A 841 -15.51 3.47 17.54
N GLY A 842 -15.23 2.26 17.12
CA GLY A 842 -15.53 0.95 17.69
C GLY A 842 -16.78 0.76 18.57
N SER A 843 -17.37 -0.39 18.47
CA SER A 843 -18.55 -0.78 19.27
C SER A 843 -18.30 -0.66 20.78
N TRP A 844 -19.26 -0.13 21.49
CA TRP A 844 -19.25 0.04 22.93
C TRP A 844 -19.92 -1.17 23.61
N PRO A 845 -19.42 -1.64 24.77
CA PRO A 845 -20.05 -2.76 25.50
C PRO A 845 -21.49 -2.52 25.99
N GLY A 846 -22.03 -1.31 25.88
CA GLY A 846 -23.37 -0.93 26.31
C GLY A 846 -24.24 -0.26 25.24
N GLY A 847 -23.84 -0.23 24.00
CA GLY A 847 -24.57 0.40 22.91
C GLY A 847 -23.74 1.44 22.15
N GLU A 848 -24.00 1.59 20.88
CA GLU A 848 -23.25 2.45 19.97
C GLU A 848 -23.40 3.93 20.32
N GLY A 849 -22.30 4.58 20.66
CA GLY A 849 -22.21 6.03 20.68
C GLY A 849 -22.32 6.59 19.27
N ASN A 850 -23.42 7.23 18.92
CA ASN A 850 -23.68 7.64 17.56
C ASN A 850 -23.06 9.01 17.22
N TYR A 851 -21.73 9.05 16.97
CA TYR A 851 -20.99 10.26 16.60
C TYR A 851 -21.55 10.91 15.31
N SER A 852 -22.12 10.11 14.43
CA SER A 852 -22.73 10.57 13.20
C SER A 852 -23.94 11.46 13.47
N SER A 853 -24.75 11.11 14.46
CA SER A 853 -25.92 11.88 14.91
C SER A 853 -25.50 13.23 15.49
N TYR A 854 -24.51 13.24 16.37
CA TYR A 854 -23.99 14.46 16.95
C TYR A 854 -23.35 15.39 15.91
N TYR A 855 -22.51 14.87 15.03
CA TYR A 855 -21.90 15.65 13.94
C TYR A 855 -22.96 16.26 13.02
N THR A 856 -24.01 15.51 12.70
CA THR A 856 -25.12 15.99 11.86
C THR A 856 -25.88 17.12 12.55
N THR A 857 -26.20 16.97 13.82
CA THR A 857 -26.99 17.96 14.60
C THR A 857 -26.18 19.23 14.86
N GLU A 858 -24.97 19.13 15.36
CA GLU A 858 -24.15 20.29 15.71
C GLU A 858 -23.70 21.07 14.48
N LYS A 859 -23.15 20.39 13.47
CA LYS A 859 -22.52 21.04 12.31
C LYS A 859 -23.48 21.48 11.23
N LYS A 860 -24.57 20.72 11.02
CA LYS A 860 -25.47 20.95 9.88
C LYS A 860 -26.81 21.56 10.24
N LEU A 861 -27.38 21.25 11.37
CA LEU A 861 -28.70 21.75 11.78
C LEU A 861 -28.60 22.98 12.69
N GLY A 862 -27.42 23.34 13.20
CA GLY A 862 -27.17 24.55 13.99
C GLY A 862 -27.98 24.60 15.29
N GLY A 863 -28.42 23.45 15.81
CA GLY A 863 -29.23 23.35 17.01
C GLY A 863 -28.38 23.14 18.25
N ALA A 864 -28.76 23.74 19.35
CA ALA A 864 -28.26 23.34 20.65
C ALA A 864 -28.76 21.92 20.95
N TYR A 865 -27.82 21.04 21.22
CA TYR A 865 -28.06 19.64 21.47
C TYR A 865 -28.27 19.41 22.95
N ASP A 866 -29.45 18.90 23.35
CA ASP A 866 -29.67 18.40 24.69
C ASP A 866 -29.36 16.88 24.69
N GLU A 867 -28.20 16.54 25.24
CA GLU A 867 -27.64 15.19 25.19
C GLU A 867 -28.56 14.16 25.90
N GLY A 868 -29.21 14.55 26.98
CA GLY A 868 -30.09 13.67 27.77
C GLY A 868 -31.40 13.33 27.04
N GLU A 869 -31.96 14.29 26.32
CA GLU A 869 -33.24 14.10 25.62
C GLU A 869 -33.12 13.23 24.38
N LEU A 870 -31.95 13.24 23.71
CA LEU A 870 -31.76 12.55 22.44
C LEU A 870 -31.53 11.05 22.61
N LEU A 871 -30.84 10.65 23.66
CA LEU A 871 -30.46 9.24 23.87
C LEU A 871 -31.42 8.52 24.82
N GLY A 872 -32.39 9.24 25.42
CA GLY A 872 -33.26 8.68 26.44
C GLY A 872 -32.52 8.14 27.65
N LEU A 873 -31.30 8.67 27.89
CA LEU A 873 -30.40 8.27 28.94
C LEU A 873 -30.40 9.32 30.05
N PRO A 874 -30.21 8.96 31.32
CA PRO A 874 -30.13 9.94 32.39
C PRO A 874 -28.94 10.90 32.17
N GLU A 875 -29.07 12.12 32.63
CA GLU A 875 -28.36 13.37 32.41
C GLU A 875 -26.81 13.39 32.27
N VAL A 876 -26.14 12.28 32.28
CA VAL A 876 -24.67 12.22 32.27
C VAL A 876 -24.14 11.13 31.37
N ILE A 877 -24.37 11.24 30.05
CA ILE A 877 -23.50 10.54 29.13
C ILE A 877 -22.83 11.58 28.24
N TYR A 878 -21.63 11.95 28.62
CA TYR A 878 -20.70 12.60 27.73
C TYR A 878 -20.45 11.69 26.55
N VAL A 879 -21.14 11.92 25.45
CA VAL A 879 -20.70 11.41 24.14
C VAL A 879 -19.51 12.30 23.79
N PRO A 880 -18.31 11.79 23.83
CA PRO A 880 -17.16 12.65 23.68
C PRO A 880 -16.93 12.92 22.20
N LEU A 881 -17.31 14.08 21.69
CA LEU A 881 -16.56 14.75 20.62
C LEU A 881 -15.08 14.88 21.00
N ASN A 882 -14.76 14.55 22.20
CA ASN A 882 -13.44 14.49 22.78
C ASN A 882 -12.74 13.14 22.57
N ASP A 883 -13.38 12.17 21.89
CA ASP A 883 -12.63 10.97 21.48
C ASP A 883 -11.53 11.39 20.49
N PRO A 884 -10.27 11.28 20.90
CA PRO A 884 -9.16 11.71 20.07
C PRO A 884 -9.05 10.90 18.76
N ARG A 885 -9.66 9.71 18.69
CA ARG A 885 -9.72 8.89 17.47
C ARG A 885 -10.52 9.54 16.33
N VAL A 886 -11.42 10.45 16.66
CA VAL A 886 -12.18 11.23 15.68
C VAL A 886 -11.27 12.08 14.82
N TYR A 887 -10.13 12.53 15.35
CA TYR A 887 -9.23 13.43 14.67
C TYR A 887 -7.92 12.76 14.22
N SER A 888 -7.34 13.28 13.15
CA SER A 888 -5.99 12.88 12.71
C SER A 888 -4.91 13.38 13.68
N THR A 889 -3.74 12.81 13.57
CA THR A 889 -2.54 13.15 14.34
C THR A 889 -2.32 14.68 14.40
N PRO A 890 -2.14 15.26 15.60
CA PRO A 890 -1.84 16.67 15.77
C PRO A 890 -0.45 17.04 15.25
N ARG A 891 -0.17 18.35 15.24
CA ARG A 891 1.15 18.88 14.84
C ARG A 891 2.27 18.26 15.67
N ASN A 892 3.33 17.85 14.96
CA ASN A 892 4.55 17.38 15.62
C ASN A 892 5.80 17.81 14.85
N PHE A 893 6.92 17.93 15.58
CA PHE A 893 8.23 18.25 15.03
C PHE A 893 9.24 17.20 15.46
N ARG A 894 10.16 16.88 14.54
CA ARG A 894 11.22 15.90 14.76
C ARG A 894 12.53 16.46 14.23
N VAL A 895 13.62 16.07 14.87
CA VAL A 895 14.97 16.39 14.41
C VAL A 895 15.73 15.11 14.13
N GLY A 896 16.64 15.12 13.18
CA GLY A 896 17.40 13.92 12.87
C GLY A 896 18.74 14.23 12.24
N ILE A 897 19.61 13.23 12.30
CA ILE A 897 20.94 13.23 11.68
C ILE A 897 21.06 12.02 10.76
N SER A 898 21.68 12.21 9.59
CA SER A 898 22.06 11.12 8.69
C SER A 898 23.55 11.21 8.38
N PHE A 899 24.14 10.05 8.26
CA PHE A 899 25.55 9.87 7.87
C PHE A 899 25.60 8.86 6.74
N ASP A 900 26.11 9.29 5.57
CA ASP A 900 26.16 8.52 4.33
C ASP A 900 27.61 8.40 3.84
N TRP A 901 28.06 7.15 3.48
CA TRP A 901 29.43 6.87 3.01
C TRP A 901 29.50 5.90 1.86
#